data_ee7b1a8a5e6ca46cbd93e0e55fb62715
#
_entry.id   ee7b1a8a5e6ca46cbd93e0e55fb62715
#
_cell.length_a   1.000
_cell.length_b   1.000
_cell.length_c   1.000
_cell.angle_alpha   90.00
_cell.angle_beta   90.00
_cell.angle_gamma   90.00
#
_symmetry.space_group_name_H-M   'P 1'
#
loop_
_entity.id
_entity.type
_entity.pdbx_description
1 polymer ?
#
loop_
_entity_poly.entity_id
_entity_poly.type
_entity_poly.pdbx_seq_one_letter_code
_entity_poly.pdbx_strand_id
1 'polypeptide(L)'
;MLSRATALLVCACVVGQVSAQTFKRLGGCPKLGCLFPPDQTDFLAGQFFDIRLEVHAPINGSEVFNGGVPDEKFTLCIQSGKGPCQSATKFFSVKEPALEKWTFSYYEDLFAQDSKTPTTVNVAAKAYRGLALTKPGKYQAKLKYYGGRETVANWVVREPATRRKAKNVLFFIGDGMTQAMITAARLIAHKSINGHYQSLMQMDQMDNLGHQMTHSLDSFITDSANSATSLYTGKKASVSALNVYADSSVNSFDDAKIETIAELFRRRIGGPVGMVSTAVIADATPAALCAHTRDRNQFPQIIQEYLLGAASVNGTIPWPTSCDGPDVVFGGGAENFIAGPTSPGGTDYYKAFQAKGYNVVYNNTGLQAVKNDKKVLGIFSKSNMAKWIDRKIYPANLRNQKNSPTGDGTDAVDQPGLKEMTLKAIDVLQTRQKKKNTGWFMMSEAASIDKMMHVLDYDRALGELLELDDTIRASIAHLKKIGEYENTLIVVTADHGHGFDVFGGADTKYLAAQTDSRKKRNAIGVYESSGLSGYTVAPGSLPNNDTIVFGSEGPNFPVQWNPRYTYAAGFGANPDHREGYAINTTNPRLPAKPDATGDNQVNPSDQPDGFFVEGTLPGDQPQGVHSLQDVSVFANGPGSEAFRGVYNSVDIFFKIADALALGSNSRHH
;
A
#
# COMPACT_ATOMS: atom_id res chain seq x y z
N MET A 1 41.22 -24.66 -28.80
CA MET A 1 40.41 -25.26 -27.73
C MET A 1 40.46 -24.34 -26.52
N LEU A 2 39.50 -23.46 -26.40
CA LEU A 2 39.33 -22.62 -25.22
C LEU A 2 37.82 -22.60 -24.93
N SER A 3 37.43 -23.22 -23.82
CA SER A 3 36.10 -23.25 -23.32
C SER A 3 35.70 -21.87 -22.78
N ARG A 4 34.64 -21.28 -23.30
CA ARG A 4 33.99 -20.12 -22.74
C ARG A 4 33.07 -20.58 -21.62
N ALA A 5 33.50 -20.36 -20.39
CA ALA A 5 32.62 -20.44 -19.24
C ALA A 5 31.73 -19.18 -19.22
N THR A 6 30.45 -19.37 -19.45
CA THR A 6 29.43 -18.33 -19.30
C THR A 6 29.18 -18.15 -17.82
N ALA A 7 29.69 -17.09 -17.22
CA ALA A 7 29.34 -16.70 -15.88
C ALA A 7 27.92 -16.13 -15.87
N LEU A 8 26.98 -16.87 -15.31
CA LEU A 8 25.69 -16.34 -14.90
C LEU A 8 25.96 -15.36 -13.75
N LEU A 9 25.81 -14.08 -14.02
CA LEU A 9 25.70 -13.05 -12.98
C LEU A 9 24.31 -13.21 -12.35
N VAL A 10 24.23 -13.94 -11.26
CA VAL A 10 23.11 -13.86 -10.32
C VAL A 10 23.24 -12.49 -9.68
N CYS A 11 22.43 -11.55 -10.09
CA CYS A 11 22.19 -10.32 -9.35
C CYS A 11 21.51 -10.72 -8.04
N ALA A 12 22.30 -11.06 -7.02
CA ALA A 12 21.87 -11.04 -5.65
C ALA A 12 21.63 -9.55 -5.34
N CYS A 13 20.39 -9.11 -5.39
CA CYS A 13 19.98 -7.94 -4.66
C CYS A 13 20.33 -8.24 -3.19
N VAL A 14 21.44 -7.73 -2.74
CA VAL A 14 21.69 -7.53 -1.32
C VAL A 14 20.67 -6.48 -0.93
N VAL A 15 19.46 -6.94 -0.61
CA VAL A 15 18.52 -6.17 0.20
C VAL A 15 19.26 -6.04 1.52
N GLY A 16 19.93 -4.90 1.72
CA GLY A 16 20.40 -4.54 3.03
C GLY A 16 19.21 -4.75 3.95
N GLN A 17 19.35 -5.63 4.94
CA GLN A 17 18.39 -5.73 6.00
C GLN A 17 18.31 -4.33 6.59
N VAL A 18 17.30 -3.57 6.17
CA VAL A 18 16.88 -2.39 6.90
C VAL A 18 16.38 -2.97 8.22
N SER A 19 17.28 -2.98 9.20
CA SER A 19 16.91 -3.27 10.57
C SER A 19 15.77 -2.30 10.88
N ALA A 20 14.57 -2.82 11.08
CA ALA A 20 13.33 -2.05 11.21
C ALA A 20 13.36 -1.05 12.38
N GLN A 21 14.47 -0.94 13.09
CA GLN A 21 14.69 0.06 14.12
C GLN A 21 16.15 0.36 14.34
N THR A 22 16.56 1.43 13.71
CA THR A 22 17.85 2.04 13.95
C THR A 22 17.82 3.13 15.02
N PHE A 23 16.62 3.48 15.55
CA PHE A 23 16.44 4.60 16.49
C PHE A 23 15.51 4.32 17.64
N LYS A 24 15.53 5.22 18.62
CA LYS A 24 14.46 5.40 19.59
C LYS A 24 13.14 5.61 18.88
N ARG A 25 12.12 4.87 19.33
CA ARG A 25 10.79 5.03 18.80
C ARG A 25 10.14 6.27 19.34
N LEU A 26 9.85 7.18 18.45
CA LEU A 26 9.05 8.35 18.75
C LEU A 26 7.65 7.92 19.20
N GLY A 27 7.07 8.69 20.09
CA GLY A 27 5.71 8.48 20.58
C GLY A 27 5.55 7.30 21.56
N GLY A 28 5.96 6.09 21.21
CA GLY A 28 5.86 4.91 22.07
C GLY A 28 6.97 4.76 23.10
N CYS A 29 8.15 5.32 22.83
CA CYS A 29 9.34 5.25 23.68
C CYS A 29 9.91 6.64 23.97
N PRO A 30 9.22 7.49 24.72
CA PRO A 30 9.65 8.88 24.94
C PRO A 30 10.97 9.00 25.70
N LYS A 31 11.33 7.98 26.48
CA LYS A 31 12.61 7.86 27.20
C LYS A 31 13.05 6.40 27.24
N LEU A 32 13.07 5.79 28.44
CA LEU A 32 13.53 4.41 28.67
C LEU A 32 12.38 3.40 28.76
N GLY A 33 11.14 3.85 28.81
CA GLY A 33 9.95 3.01 28.89
C GLY A 33 9.10 3.15 27.62
N CYS A 34 8.94 2.07 26.87
CA CYS A 34 8.12 2.00 25.67
C CYS A 34 6.76 1.40 26.00
N LEU A 35 5.72 2.02 25.47
CA LEU A 35 4.35 1.57 25.62
C LEU A 35 3.65 1.66 24.26
N PHE A 36 3.27 0.50 23.72
CA PHE A 36 2.49 0.39 22.50
C PHE A 36 1.15 -0.29 22.77
N PRO A 37 0.04 0.20 22.22
CA PRO A 37 -0.14 1.41 21.39
C PRO A 37 0.30 2.69 22.07
N PRO A 38 0.88 3.66 21.32
CA PRO A 38 1.44 4.88 21.88
C PRO A 38 0.37 5.87 22.34
N ASP A 39 0.81 7.02 22.86
CA ASP A 39 -0.05 8.16 23.22
C ASP A 39 -0.89 8.65 22.02
N GLN A 40 -2.07 9.21 22.30
CA GLN A 40 -3.02 9.72 21.31
C GLN A 40 -3.55 8.66 20.32
N THR A 41 -3.72 7.41 20.77
CA THR A 41 -4.29 6.34 19.95
C THR A 41 -5.81 6.23 20.14
N ASP A 42 -6.55 6.19 19.03
CA ASP A 42 -7.98 5.92 19.00
C ASP A 42 -8.27 4.44 18.74
N PHE A 43 -9.36 3.93 19.32
CA PHE A 43 -9.83 2.56 19.14
C PHE A 43 -11.29 2.53 18.69
N LEU A 44 -11.63 1.55 17.86
CA LEU A 44 -13.01 1.15 17.68
C LEU A 44 -13.43 0.27 18.86
N ALA A 45 -14.61 0.50 19.42
CA ALA A 45 -15.10 -0.32 20.53
C ALA A 45 -15.15 -1.81 20.13
N GLY A 46 -14.43 -2.66 20.88
CA GLY A 46 -14.33 -4.09 20.65
C GLY A 46 -13.34 -4.54 19.57
N GLN A 47 -12.51 -3.65 19.00
CA GLN A 47 -11.37 -4.01 18.15
C GLN A 47 -10.30 -4.71 18.99
N PHE A 48 -9.73 -5.80 18.50
CA PHE A 48 -8.63 -6.48 19.18
C PHE A 48 -7.29 -5.81 18.91
N PHE A 49 -6.44 -5.82 19.94
CA PHE A 49 -5.08 -5.30 19.87
C PHE A 49 -4.18 -5.94 20.95
N ASP A 50 -2.87 -5.83 20.77
CA ASP A 50 -1.88 -6.22 21.77
C ASP A 50 -1.30 -4.97 22.46
N ILE A 51 -0.82 -5.13 23.67
CA ILE A 51 0.02 -4.14 24.37
C ILE A 51 1.44 -4.70 24.46
N ARG A 52 2.42 -3.93 23.99
CA ARG A 52 3.85 -4.20 24.16
C ARG A 52 4.47 -3.17 25.07
N LEU A 53 5.24 -3.66 26.05
CA LEU A 53 6.01 -2.87 26.99
C LEU A 53 7.47 -3.23 26.86
N GLU A 54 8.35 -2.22 26.83
CA GLU A 54 9.80 -2.41 26.91
C GLU A 54 10.39 -1.43 27.90
N VAL A 55 11.31 -1.89 28.72
CA VAL A 55 12.14 -1.06 29.59
C VAL A 55 13.58 -1.20 29.15
N HIS A 56 14.17 -0.10 28.74
CA HIS A 56 15.49 -0.03 28.13
C HIS A 56 16.57 0.35 29.15
N ALA A 57 17.75 -0.25 29.03
CA ALA A 57 18.96 0.12 29.75
C ALA A 57 20.15 0.19 28.76
N PRO A 58 20.44 1.35 28.19
CA PRO A 58 21.61 1.54 27.35
C PRO A 58 22.92 1.28 28.10
N ILE A 59 23.84 0.51 27.46
CA ILE A 59 25.16 0.15 28.04
C ILE A 59 26.22 1.18 27.66
N ASN A 60 26.09 1.78 26.50
CA ASN A 60 26.99 2.78 25.93
C ASN A 60 26.18 3.88 25.22
N GLY A 61 26.87 4.81 24.56
CA GLY A 61 26.25 5.93 23.86
C GLY A 61 25.94 7.11 24.78
N SER A 62 25.14 8.08 24.29
CA SER A 62 24.83 9.33 25.01
C SER A 62 23.88 9.14 26.20
N GLU A 63 23.18 8.03 26.27
CA GLU A 63 22.11 7.78 27.25
C GLU A 63 22.36 6.56 28.14
N VAL A 64 23.63 6.27 28.43
CA VAL A 64 23.99 5.19 29.39
C VAL A 64 23.16 5.32 30.65
N PHE A 65 22.53 4.21 31.05
CA PHE A 65 21.62 4.20 32.19
C PHE A 65 21.69 2.91 32.99
N ASN A 66 21.64 3.04 34.32
CA ASN A 66 21.54 1.94 35.29
C ASN A 66 22.55 0.80 35.09
N GLY A 67 23.75 1.13 34.60
CA GLY A 67 24.80 0.13 34.31
C GLY A 67 24.39 -0.92 33.26
N GLY A 68 23.45 -0.59 32.37
CA GLY A 68 22.94 -1.50 31.35
C GLY A 68 21.98 -2.57 31.90
N VAL A 69 21.47 -2.44 33.13
CA VAL A 69 20.54 -3.39 33.74
C VAL A 69 19.11 -2.85 33.62
N PRO A 70 18.23 -3.46 32.80
CA PRO A 70 16.85 -3.03 32.68
C PRO A 70 16.05 -3.38 33.94
N ASP A 71 15.05 -2.55 34.26
CA ASP A 71 14.11 -2.86 35.34
C ASP A 71 13.18 -4.02 34.91
N GLU A 72 13.21 -5.12 35.66
CA GLU A 72 12.38 -6.29 35.42
C GLU A 72 11.05 -6.26 36.21
N LYS A 73 10.90 -5.30 37.12
CA LYS A 73 9.75 -5.18 38.02
C LYS A 73 8.75 -4.12 37.58
N PHE A 74 8.82 -3.68 36.32
CA PHE A 74 7.90 -2.71 35.78
C PHE A 74 6.45 -3.23 35.76
N THR A 75 5.50 -2.30 35.87
CA THR A 75 4.07 -2.60 35.97
C THR A 75 3.26 -1.76 35.00
N LEU A 76 2.14 -2.32 34.52
CA LEU A 76 1.16 -1.62 33.70
C LEU A 76 -0.17 -1.52 34.45
N CYS A 77 -0.76 -0.32 34.51
CA CYS A 77 -2.15 -0.17 34.91
C CYS A 77 -2.94 0.64 33.87
N ILE A 78 -4.24 0.36 33.80
CA ILE A 78 -5.20 1.02 32.92
C ILE A 78 -6.21 1.79 33.76
N GLN A 79 -6.39 3.06 33.44
CA GLN A 79 -7.37 3.95 34.04
C GLN A 79 -8.47 4.29 33.03
N SER A 80 -9.72 4.06 33.38
CA SER A 80 -10.89 4.47 32.59
C SER A 80 -11.48 5.76 33.17
N GLY A 81 -11.51 6.82 32.39
CA GLY A 81 -12.00 8.14 32.80
C GLY A 81 -11.34 8.65 34.08
N LYS A 82 -12.15 8.98 35.09
CA LYS A 82 -11.71 9.42 36.42
C LYS A 82 -11.60 8.27 37.43
N GLY A 83 -11.80 7.02 37.02
CA GLY A 83 -11.72 5.85 37.89
C GLY A 83 -10.31 5.54 38.39
N PRO A 84 -10.13 4.55 39.28
CA PRO A 84 -8.81 4.14 39.75
C PRO A 84 -8.03 3.45 38.61
N CYS A 85 -6.69 3.58 38.65
CA CYS A 85 -5.82 2.80 37.78
C CYS A 85 -5.76 1.35 38.28
N GLN A 86 -6.21 0.40 37.45
CA GLN A 86 -6.21 -1.02 37.78
C GLN A 86 -5.07 -1.72 37.03
N SER A 87 -4.43 -2.74 37.65
CA SER A 87 -3.42 -3.53 36.91
C SER A 87 -4.01 -4.07 35.60
N ALA A 88 -3.20 -4.14 34.55
CA ALA A 88 -3.65 -4.64 33.25
C ALA A 88 -4.28 -6.05 33.35
N THR A 89 -3.72 -6.91 34.21
CA THR A 89 -4.24 -8.25 34.48
C THR A 89 -5.67 -8.23 35.02
N LYS A 90 -5.96 -7.33 35.97
CA LYS A 90 -7.30 -7.18 36.54
C LYS A 90 -8.25 -6.49 35.54
N PHE A 91 -7.78 -5.44 34.87
CA PHE A 91 -8.60 -4.65 33.96
C PHE A 91 -9.09 -5.47 32.74
N PHE A 92 -8.19 -6.24 32.13
CA PHE A 92 -8.50 -7.07 30.96
C PHE A 92 -8.87 -8.51 31.32
N SER A 93 -8.78 -8.91 32.58
CA SER A 93 -9.00 -10.30 33.05
C SER A 93 -8.07 -11.30 32.35
N VAL A 94 -6.79 -10.97 32.25
CA VAL A 94 -5.74 -11.78 31.61
C VAL A 94 -4.63 -12.13 32.62
N LYS A 95 -3.84 -13.15 32.30
CA LYS A 95 -2.67 -13.51 33.11
C LYS A 95 -1.53 -12.50 32.89
N GLU A 96 -0.67 -12.37 33.89
CA GLU A 96 0.58 -11.61 33.74
C GLU A 96 1.45 -12.31 32.70
N PRO A 97 1.90 -11.61 31.64
CA PRO A 97 2.77 -12.22 30.64
C PRO A 97 4.17 -12.52 31.20
N ALA A 98 4.84 -13.50 30.60
CA ALA A 98 6.23 -13.80 30.93
C ALA A 98 7.13 -12.59 30.61
N LEU A 99 8.22 -12.47 31.37
CA LEU A 99 9.26 -11.49 31.10
C LEU A 99 10.13 -11.99 29.94
N GLU A 100 10.29 -11.14 28.95
CA GLU A 100 11.16 -11.35 27.79
C GLU A 100 12.40 -10.46 27.92
N LYS A 101 13.56 -10.89 27.39
CA LYS A 101 14.81 -10.15 27.43
C LYS A 101 15.58 -10.31 26.14
N TRP A 102 16.17 -9.22 25.65
CA TRP A 102 17.07 -9.20 24.51
C TRP A 102 17.98 -7.97 24.54
N THR A 103 18.84 -7.87 23.57
CA THR A 103 19.70 -6.72 23.33
C THR A 103 19.56 -6.29 21.88
N PHE A 104 19.48 -4.99 21.63
CA PHE A 104 19.54 -4.43 20.28
C PHE A 104 20.57 -3.31 20.22
N SER A 105 20.93 -2.90 19.00
CA SER A 105 21.84 -1.77 18.77
C SER A 105 21.28 -0.82 17.74
N TYR A 106 21.58 0.46 17.87
CA TYR A 106 21.24 1.51 16.92
C TYR A 106 22.33 2.55 16.82
N TYR A 107 22.37 3.30 15.72
CA TYR A 107 23.28 4.43 15.59
C TYR A 107 22.55 5.73 16.01
N GLU A 108 23.19 6.52 16.90
CA GLU A 108 22.63 7.81 17.36
C GLU A 108 22.69 8.86 16.24
N ASP A 109 23.64 8.72 15.32
CA ASP A 109 23.83 9.57 14.16
C ASP A 109 23.84 8.68 12.92
N LEU A 110 22.80 8.74 12.13
CA LEU A 110 22.65 7.90 10.94
C LEU A 110 23.61 8.26 9.81
N PHE A 111 23.98 9.53 9.73
CA PHE A 111 24.91 10.01 8.69
C PHE A 111 26.37 9.67 9.00
N ALA A 112 26.65 9.20 10.21
CA ALA A 112 27.98 8.85 10.67
C ALA A 112 28.11 7.40 11.15
N GLN A 113 27.21 6.52 10.73
CA GLN A 113 27.15 5.13 11.20
C GLN A 113 28.43 4.33 10.91
N ASP A 114 29.14 4.61 9.81
CA ASP A 114 30.39 3.92 9.46
C ASP A 114 31.58 4.33 10.34
N SER A 115 31.50 5.47 11.02
CA SER A 115 32.59 6.05 11.82
C SER A 115 32.36 5.94 13.34
N LYS A 116 31.22 5.39 13.78
CA LYS A 116 30.83 5.35 15.20
C LYS A 116 30.46 3.96 15.67
N THR A 117 30.73 3.68 16.94
CA THR A 117 30.24 2.49 17.61
C THR A 117 28.73 2.63 17.86
N PRO A 118 27.90 1.62 17.51
CA PRO A 118 26.47 1.68 17.78
C PRO A 118 26.18 1.70 19.28
N THR A 119 25.12 2.39 19.65
CA THR A 119 24.58 2.33 21.00
C THR A 119 23.88 1.00 21.21
N THR A 120 24.28 0.28 22.24
CA THR A 120 23.74 -1.05 22.61
C THR A 120 22.80 -0.90 23.81
N VAL A 121 21.64 -1.52 23.72
CA VAL A 121 20.56 -1.40 24.70
C VAL A 121 20.08 -2.78 25.14
N ASN A 122 20.14 -3.05 26.45
CA ASN A 122 19.48 -4.20 27.03
C ASN A 122 18.00 -3.88 27.32
N VAL A 123 17.13 -4.86 27.09
CA VAL A 123 15.68 -4.72 27.16
C VAL A 123 15.08 -5.76 28.09
N ALA A 124 14.14 -5.33 28.94
CA ALA A 124 13.17 -6.19 29.62
C ALA A 124 11.77 -5.84 29.10
N ALA A 125 11.00 -6.82 28.66
CA ALA A 125 9.74 -6.60 27.95
C ALA A 125 8.62 -7.54 28.41
N LYS A 126 7.36 -7.12 28.14
CA LYS A 126 6.15 -7.94 28.32
C LYS A 126 5.17 -7.64 27.20
N ALA A 127 4.42 -8.66 26.78
CA ALA A 127 3.36 -8.53 25.77
C ALA A 127 2.02 -9.07 26.28
N TYR A 128 1.03 -8.20 26.44
CA TYR A 128 -0.36 -8.58 26.70
C TYR A 128 -1.08 -8.75 25.37
N ARG A 129 -1.65 -9.92 25.10
CA ARG A 129 -2.16 -10.32 23.79
C ARG A 129 -3.69 -10.39 23.73
N GLY A 130 -4.24 -10.09 22.54
CA GLY A 130 -5.67 -10.28 22.23
C GLY A 130 -6.62 -9.47 23.12
N LEU A 131 -6.27 -8.24 23.43
CA LEU A 131 -7.06 -7.35 24.28
C LEU A 131 -8.14 -6.61 23.49
N ALA A 132 -9.16 -6.10 24.18
CA ALA A 132 -10.15 -5.22 23.59
C ALA A 132 -10.66 -4.19 24.59
N LEU A 133 -10.86 -2.95 24.15
CA LEU A 133 -11.59 -1.91 24.87
C LEU A 133 -13.01 -1.85 24.31
N THR A 134 -14.01 -2.15 25.14
CA THR A 134 -15.39 -2.30 24.68
C THR A 134 -16.28 -1.10 25.01
N LYS A 135 -15.92 -0.29 25.98
CA LYS A 135 -16.70 0.87 26.41
C LYS A 135 -16.12 2.14 25.82
N PRO A 136 -16.92 2.96 25.12
CA PRO A 136 -16.49 4.26 24.65
C PRO A 136 -16.02 5.17 25.78
N GLY A 137 -15.05 6.04 25.49
CA GLY A 137 -14.52 6.97 26.47
C GLY A 137 -13.02 7.15 26.45
N LYS A 138 -12.48 7.86 27.43
CA LYS A 138 -11.06 8.15 27.57
C LYS A 138 -10.40 7.18 28.53
N TYR A 139 -9.20 6.72 28.15
CA TYR A 139 -8.39 5.79 28.92
C TYR A 139 -6.96 6.31 29.04
N GLN A 140 -6.27 5.88 30.09
CA GLN A 140 -4.83 6.06 30.23
C GLN A 140 -4.19 4.72 30.55
N ALA A 141 -3.17 4.36 29.77
CA ALA A 141 -2.27 3.27 30.09
C ALA A 141 -1.00 3.87 30.70
N LYS A 142 -0.58 3.34 31.86
CA LYS A 142 0.55 3.88 32.64
C LYS A 142 1.55 2.78 32.91
N LEU A 143 2.70 2.86 32.26
CA LEU A 143 3.86 2.01 32.50
C LEU A 143 4.73 2.65 33.56
N LYS A 144 4.94 1.96 34.71
CA LYS A 144 5.82 2.41 35.80
C LYS A 144 7.07 1.54 35.85
N TYR A 145 8.23 2.17 35.95
CA TYR A 145 9.53 1.53 35.89
C TYR A 145 10.61 2.33 36.66
N TYR A 146 11.72 1.70 36.98
CA TYR A 146 12.85 2.27 37.71
C TYR A 146 12.44 3.07 38.96
N GLY A 147 11.53 2.52 39.78
CA GLY A 147 11.20 3.05 41.09
C GLY A 147 10.52 4.42 41.11
N GLY A 148 9.95 4.90 40.00
CA GLY A 148 9.21 6.18 39.99
C GLY A 148 9.11 6.85 38.64
N ARG A 149 9.74 6.32 37.59
CA ARG A 149 9.54 6.78 36.22
C ARG A 149 8.21 6.26 35.66
N GLU A 150 7.58 7.03 34.78
CA GLU A 150 6.31 6.67 34.17
C GLU A 150 6.28 7.07 32.69
N THR A 151 5.71 6.20 31.86
CA THR A 151 5.27 6.49 30.50
C THR A 151 3.76 6.35 30.46
N VAL A 152 3.08 7.39 29.99
CA VAL A 152 1.61 7.44 29.91
C VAL A 152 1.18 7.53 28.45
N ALA A 153 0.22 6.70 28.07
CA ALA A 153 -0.50 6.79 26.81
C ALA A 153 -1.97 7.12 27.06
N ASN A 154 -2.46 8.17 26.44
CA ASN A 154 -3.87 8.56 26.46
C ASN A 154 -4.56 7.96 25.25
N TRP A 155 -5.59 7.18 25.50
CA TRP A 155 -6.35 6.47 24.47
C TRP A 155 -7.80 6.92 24.46
N VAL A 156 -8.41 6.90 23.29
CA VAL A 156 -9.84 7.17 23.12
C VAL A 156 -10.51 5.98 22.46
N VAL A 157 -11.56 5.47 23.06
CA VAL A 157 -12.46 4.51 22.42
C VAL A 157 -13.63 5.31 21.85
N ARG A 158 -13.76 5.31 20.52
CA ARG A 158 -14.81 6.04 19.81
C ARG A 158 -16.17 5.39 20.03
N GLU A 159 -17.24 6.19 20.04
CA GLU A 159 -18.62 5.68 20.06
C GLU A 159 -18.90 4.90 18.78
N PRO A 160 -19.36 3.66 18.86
CA PRO A 160 -19.67 2.87 17.67
C PRO A 160 -20.98 3.33 17.04
N ALA A 161 -21.04 3.27 15.71
CA ALA A 161 -22.29 3.44 15.00
C ALA A 161 -23.30 2.35 15.39
N THR A 162 -24.54 2.76 15.64
CA THR A 162 -25.62 1.85 16.07
C THR A 162 -26.37 1.19 14.92
N ARG A 163 -26.22 1.72 13.70
CA ARG A 163 -26.92 1.25 12.51
C ARG A 163 -25.96 1.10 11.33
N ARG A 164 -25.99 -0.06 10.71
CA ARG A 164 -25.30 -0.33 9.45
C ARG A 164 -25.94 0.45 8.32
N LYS A 165 -25.14 1.24 7.59
CA LYS A 165 -25.53 2.01 6.40
C LYS A 165 -25.23 1.24 5.12
N ALA A 166 -24.00 0.73 4.98
CA ALA A 166 -23.51 0.00 3.82
C ALA A 166 -23.58 -1.52 4.03
N LYS A 167 -24.04 -2.24 3.02
CA LYS A 167 -24.00 -3.70 3.00
C LYS A 167 -22.65 -4.20 2.49
N ASN A 168 -22.14 -3.57 1.44
CA ASN A 168 -20.89 -3.90 0.80
C ASN A 168 -19.93 -2.71 0.89
N VAL A 169 -18.62 -2.99 0.82
CA VAL A 169 -17.57 -1.98 0.67
C VAL A 169 -16.66 -2.37 -0.49
N LEU A 170 -16.47 -1.43 -1.41
CA LEU A 170 -15.49 -1.49 -2.48
C LEU A 170 -14.48 -0.37 -2.27
N PHE A 171 -13.28 -0.73 -1.86
CA PHE A 171 -12.21 0.19 -1.51
C PHE A 171 -11.12 0.18 -2.57
N PHE A 172 -11.03 1.24 -3.36
CA PHE A 172 -9.99 1.43 -4.37
C PHE A 172 -8.82 2.21 -3.82
N ILE A 173 -7.61 1.77 -4.15
CA ILE A 173 -6.36 2.43 -3.80
C ILE A 173 -5.53 2.61 -5.07
N GLY A 174 -5.19 3.85 -5.39
CA GLY A 174 -4.17 4.19 -6.37
C GLY A 174 -2.87 4.47 -5.63
N ASP A 175 -1.95 3.49 -5.61
CA ASP A 175 -0.70 3.60 -4.89
C ASP A 175 0.13 4.77 -5.45
N GLY A 176 0.52 5.71 -4.58
CA GLY A 176 1.28 6.89 -4.95
C GLY A 176 0.51 7.93 -5.79
N MET A 177 -0.81 7.81 -5.94
CA MET A 177 -1.64 8.66 -6.81
C MET A 177 -1.82 10.08 -6.25
N THR A 178 -1.06 11.02 -6.78
CA THR A 178 -1.16 12.44 -6.39
C THR A 178 -2.29 13.17 -7.10
N GLN A 179 -2.67 14.35 -6.55
CA GLN A 179 -3.64 15.24 -7.22
C GLN A 179 -3.12 15.74 -8.58
N ALA A 180 -1.83 15.99 -8.69
CA ALA A 180 -1.21 16.40 -9.97
C ALA A 180 -1.32 15.29 -11.02
N MET A 181 -1.15 14.03 -10.65
CA MET A 181 -1.33 12.89 -11.54
C MET A 181 -2.78 12.73 -11.98
N ILE A 182 -3.75 12.89 -11.08
CA ILE A 182 -5.19 12.88 -11.44
C ILE A 182 -5.49 13.97 -12.45
N THR A 183 -4.94 15.17 -12.26
CA THR A 183 -5.13 16.29 -13.19
C THR A 183 -4.49 16.02 -14.55
N ALA A 184 -3.26 15.48 -14.57
CA ALA A 184 -2.58 15.12 -15.81
C ALA A 184 -3.35 14.02 -16.57
N ALA A 185 -3.75 12.95 -15.90
CA ALA A 185 -4.53 11.86 -16.47
C ALA A 185 -5.86 12.35 -17.05
N ARG A 186 -6.57 13.21 -16.32
CA ARG A 186 -7.82 13.86 -16.79
C ARG A 186 -7.61 14.61 -18.08
N LEU A 187 -6.57 15.42 -18.17
CA LEU A 187 -6.29 16.22 -19.36
C LEU A 187 -5.83 15.36 -20.55
N ILE A 188 -5.14 14.26 -20.30
CA ILE A 188 -4.74 13.29 -21.33
C ILE A 188 -5.96 12.55 -21.88
N ALA A 189 -6.81 12.03 -21.00
CA ALA A 189 -7.94 11.18 -21.38
C ALA A 189 -9.18 11.97 -21.82
N HIS A 190 -9.40 13.16 -21.27
CA HIS A 190 -10.64 13.92 -21.42
C HIS A 190 -10.35 15.34 -21.92
N LYS A 191 -10.41 15.52 -23.22
CA LYS A 191 -10.09 16.81 -23.87
C LYS A 191 -10.89 17.96 -23.27
N SER A 192 -10.18 19.05 -22.98
CA SER A 192 -10.79 20.33 -22.60
C SER A 192 -10.85 21.26 -23.81
N ILE A 193 -12.01 21.88 -24.04
CA ILE A 193 -12.22 22.92 -25.06
C ILE A 193 -12.76 24.17 -24.35
N ASN A 194 -12.08 25.28 -24.50
CA ASN A 194 -12.43 26.54 -23.82
C ASN A 194 -12.64 26.38 -22.31
N GLY A 195 -11.81 25.57 -21.67
CA GLY A 195 -11.92 25.25 -20.23
C GLY A 195 -13.05 24.29 -19.85
N HIS A 196 -13.77 23.74 -20.80
CA HIS A 196 -14.81 22.74 -20.56
C HIS A 196 -14.33 21.35 -20.96
N TYR A 197 -14.49 20.38 -20.06
CA TYR A 197 -14.23 18.98 -20.37
C TYR A 197 -15.31 18.43 -21.28
N GLN A 198 -14.92 17.60 -22.26
CA GLN A 198 -15.86 16.87 -23.10
C GLN A 198 -16.44 15.65 -22.37
N SER A 199 -15.66 15.08 -21.46
CA SER A 199 -16.12 14.09 -20.50
C SER A 199 -15.36 14.23 -19.18
N LEU A 200 -15.91 13.70 -18.11
CA LEU A 200 -15.29 13.68 -16.78
C LEU A 200 -14.75 12.28 -16.48
N MET A 201 -13.68 12.20 -15.70
CA MET A 201 -13.26 10.95 -15.08
C MET A 201 -14.38 10.46 -14.14
N GLN A 202 -14.43 9.17 -13.89
CA GLN A 202 -15.44 8.61 -12.98
C GLN A 202 -15.25 9.10 -11.55
N MET A 203 -14.01 9.24 -11.10
CA MET A 203 -13.74 9.76 -9.76
C MET A 203 -14.19 11.23 -9.60
N ASP A 204 -14.15 12.04 -10.66
CA ASP A 204 -14.64 13.43 -10.65
C ASP A 204 -16.16 13.52 -10.42
N GLN A 205 -16.89 12.45 -10.69
CA GLN A 205 -18.35 12.36 -10.59
C GLN A 205 -18.84 11.75 -9.27
N MET A 206 -17.95 11.49 -8.33
CA MET A 206 -18.31 10.98 -7.02
C MET A 206 -18.86 12.09 -6.11
N ASP A 207 -19.87 11.76 -5.30
CA ASP A 207 -20.67 12.74 -4.53
C ASP A 207 -19.88 13.46 -3.43
N ASN A 208 -18.80 12.84 -2.94
CA ASN A 208 -18.06 13.34 -1.78
C ASN A 208 -16.56 13.33 -2.04
N LEU A 209 -15.92 14.44 -1.71
CA LEU A 209 -14.48 14.66 -1.78
C LEU A 209 -13.93 15.08 -0.43
N GLY A 210 -12.83 14.48 -0.02
CA GLY A 210 -12.03 14.86 1.12
C GLY A 210 -10.53 14.67 0.83
N HIS A 211 -9.70 14.98 1.83
CA HIS A 211 -8.25 14.79 1.79
C HIS A 211 -7.78 14.10 3.05
N GLN A 212 -6.82 13.18 2.92
CA GLN A 212 -6.21 12.50 4.04
C GLN A 212 -4.74 12.82 4.20
N MET A 213 -4.30 12.98 5.46
CA MET A 213 -2.90 13.16 5.85
C MET A 213 -2.21 11.80 5.92
N THR A 214 -1.08 11.65 5.21
CA THR A 214 -0.47 10.33 4.93
C THR A 214 0.71 9.94 5.83
N HIS A 215 1.29 10.88 6.61
CA HIS A 215 2.49 10.65 7.43
C HIS A 215 2.44 9.37 8.29
N SER A 216 3.61 8.80 8.61
CA SER A 216 3.74 7.63 9.50
C SER A 216 3.90 8.01 10.98
N LEU A 217 4.11 7.02 11.84
CA LEU A 217 4.41 7.26 13.25
C LEU A 217 5.82 7.83 13.46
N ASP A 218 6.77 7.43 12.65
CA ASP A 218 8.20 7.70 12.78
C ASP A 218 8.79 8.52 11.63
N SER A 219 7.99 8.86 10.60
CA SER A 219 8.44 9.66 9.46
C SER A 219 7.34 10.58 8.94
N PHE A 220 7.72 11.76 8.45
CA PHE A 220 6.79 12.65 7.74
C PHE A 220 6.32 12.05 6.41
N ILE A 221 7.17 11.23 5.78
CA ILE A 221 6.84 10.56 4.52
C ILE A 221 6.63 9.08 4.79
N THR A 222 5.46 8.57 4.45
CA THR A 222 5.09 7.16 4.67
C THR A 222 5.59 6.27 3.55
N ASP A 223 5.69 4.97 3.84
CA ASP A 223 5.66 3.91 2.85
C ASP A 223 4.25 3.30 2.73
N SER A 224 4.02 2.44 1.73
CA SER A 224 2.72 1.81 1.51
C SER A 224 2.33 0.86 2.65
N ALA A 225 3.28 0.26 3.39
CA ALA A 225 2.98 -0.65 4.50
C ALA A 225 2.32 0.07 5.66
N ASN A 226 2.93 1.17 6.15
CA ASN A 226 2.33 1.96 7.22
C ASN A 226 1.02 2.64 6.75
N SER A 227 0.98 3.18 5.53
CA SER A 227 -0.22 3.84 5.06
C SER A 227 -1.39 2.87 4.95
N ALA A 228 -1.19 1.68 4.38
CA ALA A 228 -2.20 0.63 4.36
C ALA A 228 -2.59 0.16 5.77
N THR A 229 -1.63 0.03 6.70
CA THR A 229 -1.91 -0.22 8.12
C THR A 229 -2.85 0.85 8.68
N SER A 230 -2.62 2.13 8.37
CA SER A 230 -3.50 3.22 8.82
C SER A 230 -4.91 3.07 8.28
N LEU A 231 -5.05 2.75 6.98
CA LEU A 231 -6.33 2.58 6.31
C LEU A 231 -7.12 1.37 6.81
N TYR A 232 -6.43 0.29 7.23
CA TYR A 232 -7.10 -0.97 7.60
C TYR A 232 -7.22 -1.20 9.11
N THR A 233 -6.49 -0.47 9.95
CA THR A 233 -6.55 -0.65 11.41
C THR A 233 -6.96 0.60 12.18
N GLY A 234 -6.90 1.78 11.57
CA GLY A 234 -7.10 3.05 12.26
C GLY A 234 -5.93 3.43 13.17
N LYS A 235 -4.72 2.94 12.88
CA LYS A 235 -3.50 3.19 13.66
C LYS A 235 -2.34 3.55 12.73
N LYS A 236 -1.55 4.55 13.10
CA LYS A 236 -0.25 4.77 12.48
C LYS A 236 0.74 3.73 13.01
N ALA A 237 1.60 3.23 12.14
CA ALA A 237 2.70 2.36 12.47
C ALA A 237 4.03 2.94 11.99
N SER A 238 5.12 2.25 12.26
CA SER A 238 6.43 2.58 11.69
C SER A 238 6.49 2.23 10.21
N VAL A 239 7.37 2.87 9.46
CA VAL A 239 7.70 2.50 8.08
C VAL A 239 8.00 0.98 8.01
N SER A 240 7.56 0.32 6.94
CA SER A 240 7.67 -1.13 6.70
C SER A 240 6.75 -2.04 7.51
N ALA A 241 6.07 -1.54 8.55
CA ALA A 241 5.22 -2.36 9.42
C ALA A 241 3.81 -2.57 8.87
N LEU A 242 3.35 -3.82 8.92
CA LEU A 242 2.01 -4.28 8.52
C LEU A 242 1.21 -4.65 9.77
N ASN A 243 0.26 -3.82 10.17
CA ASN A 243 -0.71 -4.05 11.25
C ASN A 243 -0.10 -4.40 12.62
N VAL A 244 1.11 -3.90 12.88
CA VAL A 244 1.80 -4.06 14.16
C VAL A 244 2.48 -2.76 14.58
N TYR A 245 2.68 -2.62 15.88
CA TYR A 245 3.66 -1.69 16.43
C TYR A 245 4.99 -2.42 16.59
N ALA A 246 5.95 -2.10 15.73
CA ALA A 246 7.26 -2.71 15.74
C ALA A 246 7.96 -2.53 17.09
N ASP A 247 8.45 -3.60 17.68
CA ASP A 247 9.25 -3.59 18.91
C ASP A 247 10.76 -3.67 18.62
N SER A 248 11.62 -3.75 19.64
CA SER A 248 13.06 -3.83 19.46
C SER A 248 13.62 -5.26 19.40
N SER A 249 12.76 -6.29 19.44
CA SER A 249 13.14 -7.70 19.34
C SER A 249 13.68 -8.03 17.94
N VAL A 250 14.27 -9.21 17.77
CA VAL A 250 14.75 -9.68 16.45
C VAL A 250 13.62 -10.30 15.61
N ASN A 251 12.58 -10.79 16.26
CA ASN A 251 11.50 -11.53 15.59
C ASN A 251 10.48 -10.58 14.95
N SER A 252 10.30 -10.66 13.65
CA SER A 252 9.36 -9.79 12.89
C SER A 252 7.88 -10.18 13.05
N PHE A 253 7.55 -11.20 13.82
CA PHE A 253 6.18 -11.72 14.00
C PHE A 253 5.68 -11.73 15.44
N ASP A 254 6.48 -11.24 16.40
CA ASP A 254 6.10 -11.15 17.83
C ASP A 254 5.64 -9.76 18.27
N ASP A 255 5.67 -8.81 17.39
CA ASP A 255 5.23 -7.43 17.58
C ASP A 255 3.77 -7.32 18.05
N ALA A 256 3.43 -6.16 18.61
CA ALA A 256 2.06 -5.86 19.05
C ALA A 256 1.10 -5.74 17.86
N LYS A 257 0.19 -6.70 17.70
CA LYS A 257 -0.76 -6.79 16.59
C LYS A 257 -1.99 -5.92 16.81
N ILE A 258 -2.59 -5.50 15.70
CA ILE A 258 -3.82 -4.72 15.65
C ILE A 258 -4.78 -5.38 14.67
N GLU A 259 -6.03 -5.61 15.09
CA GLU A 259 -7.06 -6.21 14.24
C GLU A 259 -7.38 -5.32 13.02
N THR A 260 -7.34 -5.90 11.82
CA THR A 260 -7.65 -5.21 10.58
C THR A 260 -9.16 -5.12 10.35
N ILE A 261 -9.57 -4.23 9.44
CA ILE A 261 -10.98 -4.11 9.05
C ILE A 261 -11.53 -5.38 8.39
N ALA A 262 -10.68 -6.14 7.68
CA ALA A 262 -11.06 -7.41 7.07
C ALA A 262 -11.30 -8.51 8.11
N GLU A 263 -10.42 -8.63 9.11
CA GLU A 263 -10.60 -9.53 10.25
C GLU A 263 -11.86 -9.16 11.03
N LEU A 264 -12.01 -7.88 11.33
CA LEU A 264 -13.16 -7.33 12.04
C LEU A 264 -14.48 -7.56 11.28
N PHE A 265 -14.49 -7.33 9.97
CA PHE A 265 -15.65 -7.60 9.11
C PHE A 265 -16.03 -9.08 9.12
N ARG A 266 -15.06 -9.98 8.99
CA ARG A 266 -15.30 -11.43 9.08
C ARG A 266 -15.84 -11.83 10.44
N ARG A 267 -15.23 -11.37 11.51
CA ARG A 267 -15.63 -11.71 12.87
C ARG A 267 -17.03 -11.19 13.23
N ARG A 268 -17.36 -9.94 12.85
CA ARG A 268 -18.62 -9.29 13.22
C ARG A 268 -19.77 -9.62 12.28
N ILE A 269 -19.51 -9.76 11.00
CA ILE A 269 -20.54 -9.91 9.97
C ILE A 269 -20.53 -11.31 9.35
N GLY A 270 -19.39 -11.97 9.29
CA GLY A 270 -19.23 -13.29 8.67
C GLY A 270 -19.27 -13.27 7.14
N GLY A 271 -19.05 -12.10 6.54
CA GLY A 271 -19.08 -11.91 5.09
C GLY A 271 -17.74 -12.26 4.41
N PRO A 272 -17.76 -12.52 3.09
CA PRO A 272 -16.56 -12.79 2.32
C PRO A 272 -15.71 -11.53 2.12
N VAL A 273 -14.39 -11.75 2.00
CA VAL A 273 -13.37 -10.71 1.81
C VAL A 273 -12.59 -10.97 0.54
N GLY A 274 -12.27 -9.92 -0.23
CA GLY A 274 -11.45 -9.99 -1.43
C GLY A 274 -10.33 -8.97 -1.45
N MET A 275 -9.22 -9.35 -2.09
CA MET A 275 -8.09 -8.48 -2.40
C MET A 275 -7.69 -8.65 -3.86
N VAL A 276 -7.46 -7.53 -4.52
CA VAL A 276 -7.04 -7.43 -5.92
C VAL A 276 -5.93 -6.39 -6.00
N SER A 277 -4.82 -6.71 -6.66
CA SER A 277 -3.73 -5.76 -6.88
C SER A 277 -3.02 -6.03 -8.21
N THR A 278 -2.47 -4.99 -8.83
CA THR A 278 -1.57 -5.12 -9.98
C THR A 278 -0.11 -5.39 -9.57
N ALA A 279 0.18 -5.44 -8.26
CA ALA A 279 1.47 -5.84 -7.70
C ALA A 279 1.60 -7.36 -7.48
N VAL A 280 2.76 -7.76 -6.95
CA VAL A 280 2.92 -8.99 -6.16
C VAL A 280 1.89 -8.96 -5.04
N ILE A 281 1.06 -10.00 -4.94
CA ILE A 281 -0.06 -9.99 -3.98
C ILE A 281 0.38 -10.01 -2.52
N ALA A 282 1.63 -10.32 -2.24
CA ALA A 282 2.24 -10.23 -0.90
C ALA A 282 2.88 -8.86 -0.61
N ASP A 283 2.84 -7.90 -1.54
CA ASP A 283 3.36 -6.56 -1.32
C ASP A 283 2.48 -5.77 -0.34
N ALA A 284 3.02 -4.69 0.19
CA ALA A 284 2.56 -3.93 1.33
C ALA A 284 1.05 -3.69 1.42
N THR A 285 0.43 -3.06 0.41
CA THR A 285 -0.98 -2.66 0.45
C THR A 285 -1.95 -3.83 0.49
N PRO A 286 -1.84 -4.87 -0.37
CA PRO A 286 -2.65 -6.07 -0.21
C PRO A 286 -2.27 -6.87 1.05
N ALA A 287 -0.98 -6.91 1.43
CA ALA A 287 -0.54 -7.63 2.62
C ALA A 287 -1.17 -7.08 3.90
N ALA A 288 -1.19 -5.77 4.06
CA ALA A 288 -1.78 -5.13 5.24
C ALA A 288 -3.29 -5.40 5.42
N LEU A 289 -3.99 -5.93 4.43
CA LEU A 289 -5.39 -6.31 4.64
C LEU A 289 -5.53 -7.49 5.61
N CYS A 290 -4.53 -8.40 5.66
CA CYS A 290 -4.62 -9.67 6.38
C CYS A 290 -3.35 -10.13 7.12
N ALA A 291 -2.19 -9.54 6.87
CA ALA A 291 -0.92 -9.97 7.45
C ALA A 291 -0.45 -9.06 8.59
N HIS A 292 0.38 -9.63 9.50
CA HIS A 292 0.87 -8.95 10.69
C HIS A 292 2.37 -9.16 10.88
N THR A 293 3.18 -8.24 10.37
CA THR A 293 4.64 -8.26 10.53
C THR A 293 5.22 -6.85 10.48
N ARG A 294 6.32 -6.58 11.17
CA ARG A 294 7.02 -5.30 11.03
C ARG A 294 7.88 -5.19 9.76
N ASP A 295 8.02 -6.27 9.00
CA ASP A 295 8.84 -6.30 7.78
C ASP A 295 8.00 -6.74 6.58
N ARG A 296 7.63 -5.76 5.75
CA ARG A 296 6.83 -5.97 4.53
C ARG A 296 7.48 -6.92 3.52
N ASN A 297 8.78 -7.18 3.63
CA ASN A 297 9.52 -8.03 2.71
C ASN A 297 9.41 -9.53 3.02
N GLN A 298 8.68 -9.90 4.07
CA GLN A 298 8.42 -11.28 4.47
C GLN A 298 7.37 -11.96 3.57
N PHE A 299 7.49 -11.84 2.25
CA PHE A 299 6.50 -12.31 1.28
C PHE A 299 6.09 -13.79 1.47
N PRO A 300 7.02 -14.73 1.70
CA PRO A 300 6.64 -16.12 1.95
C PRO A 300 5.71 -16.26 3.17
N GLN A 301 6.03 -15.61 4.27
CA GLN A 301 5.25 -15.69 5.51
C GLN A 301 3.90 -14.97 5.36
N ILE A 302 3.84 -13.86 4.61
CA ILE A 302 2.60 -13.15 4.27
C ILE A 302 1.65 -14.09 3.51
N ILE A 303 2.15 -14.84 2.51
CA ILE A 303 1.34 -15.83 1.79
C ILE A 303 0.87 -16.96 2.73
N GLN A 304 1.70 -17.37 3.69
CA GLN A 304 1.30 -18.33 4.72
C GLN A 304 0.17 -17.76 5.59
N GLU A 305 0.26 -16.50 6.01
CA GLU A 305 -0.80 -15.85 6.80
C GLU A 305 -2.12 -15.74 6.03
N TYR A 306 -2.08 -15.49 4.73
CA TYR A 306 -3.30 -15.50 3.91
C TYR A 306 -4.03 -16.84 3.93
N LEU A 307 -3.30 -17.94 3.93
CA LEU A 307 -3.91 -19.27 3.87
C LEU A 307 -4.30 -19.82 5.23
N LEU A 308 -3.48 -19.53 6.25
CA LEU A 308 -3.52 -20.21 7.55
C LEU A 308 -3.77 -19.24 8.73
N GLY A 309 -3.80 -17.92 8.47
CA GLY A 309 -3.97 -16.89 9.50
C GLY A 309 -2.67 -16.48 10.19
N ALA A 310 -2.70 -15.31 10.83
CA ALA A 310 -1.53 -14.65 11.44
C ALA A 310 -0.82 -15.51 12.51
N ALA A 311 -1.54 -16.35 13.26
CA ALA A 311 -0.93 -17.24 14.26
C ALA A 311 -0.12 -18.39 13.65
N SER A 312 -0.18 -18.61 12.33
CA SER A 312 0.47 -19.76 11.68
C SER A 312 1.98 -19.61 11.50
N VAL A 313 2.47 -18.39 11.41
CA VAL A 313 3.90 -18.10 11.17
C VAL A 313 4.71 -18.26 12.46
N ASN A 314 4.12 -17.87 13.58
CA ASN A 314 4.71 -18.08 14.90
C ASN A 314 3.66 -18.68 15.84
N GLY A 315 3.55 -20.00 15.86
CA GLY A 315 2.54 -20.74 16.62
C GLY A 315 2.60 -20.55 18.14
N THR A 316 3.63 -19.89 18.67
CA THR A 316 3.74 -19.55 20.10
C THR A 316 3.03 -18.24 20.45
N ILE A 317 2.67 -17.42 19.44
CA ILE A 317 2.06 -16.11 19.64
C ILE A 317 0.61 -16.17 19.19
N PRO A 318 -0.35 -16.21 20.14
CA PRO A 318 -1.75 -16.28 19.80
C PRO A 318 -2.25 -14.97 19.20
N TRP A 319 -3.12 -15.09 18.19
CA TRP A 319 -3.91 -13.99 17.69
C TRP A 319 -5.38 -14.42 17.60
N PRO A 320 -6.33 -13.64 18.19
CA PRO A 320 -7.71 -14.10 18.35
C PRO A 320 -8.56 -14.03 17.09
N THR A 321 -8.11 -13.30 16.07
CA THR A 321 -8.82 -13.14 14.80
C THR A 321 -7.98 -13.61 13.62
N SER A 322 -8.62 -13.79 12.49
CA SER A 322 -7.95 -14.30 11.31
C SER A 322 -8.65 -13.78 10.05
N CYS A 323 -7.84 -13.36 9.10
CA CYS A 323 -8.26 -13.17 7.73
C CYS A 323 -8.03 -14.44 6.88
N ASP A 324 -7.74 -15.56 7.52
CA ASP A 324 -7.34 -16.82 6.89
C ASP A 324 -8.25 -17.21 5.74
N GLY A 325 -7.67 -17.40 4.58
CA GLY A 325 -8.38 -17.72 3.37
C GLY A 325 -9.34 -16.61 2.92
N PRO A 326 -8.87 -15.42 2.52
CA PRO A 326 -9.72 -14.46 1.79
C PRO A 326 -10.42 -15.15 0.64
N ASP A 327 -11.64 -14.72 0.30
CA ASP A 327 -12.45 -15.42 -0.71
C ASP A 327 -11.94 -15.19 -2.13
N VAL A 328 -11.29 -14.04 -2.34
CA VAL A 328 -10.63 -13.66 -3.59
C VAL A 328 -9.24 -13.13 -3.29
N VAL A 329 -8.24 -13.66 -4.00
CA VAL A 329 -6.84 -13.23 -3.94
C VAL A 329 -6.33 -13.15 -5.38
N PHE A 330 -6.23 -11.94 -5.95
CA PHE A 330 -5.81 -11.72 -7.34
C PHE A 330 -4.62 -10.76 -7.44
N GLY A 331 -3.57 -11.18 -8.16
CA GLY A 331 -2.40 -10.34 -8.41
C GLY A 331 -1.26 -11.05 -9.11
N GLY A 332 -0.06 -10.51 -8.95
CA GLY A 332 1.20 -11.14 -9.35
C GLY A 332 1.89 -11.89 -8.21
N GLY A 333 3.15 -12.31 -8.43
CA GLY A 333 4.01 -12.86 -7.38
C GLY A 333 4.09 -14.38 -7.32
N ALA A 334 3.96 -15.06 -8.46
CA ALA A 334 4.02 -16.51 -8.56
C ALA A 334 5.29 -17.12 -7.94
N GLU A 335 6.39 -16.38 -7.90
CA GLU A 335 7.64 -16.81 -7.27
C GLU A 335 7.47 -17.19 -5.80
N ASN A 336 6.47 -16.64 -5.10
CA ASN A 336 6.18 -16.95 -3.71
C ASN A 336 5.18 -18.11 -3.54
N PHE A 337 4.59 -18.61 -4.62
CA PHE A 337 3.62 -19.72 -4.62
C PHE A 337 4.20 -21.02 -5.18
N ILE A 338 5.12 -20.92 -6.14
CA ILE A 338 5.79 -22.09 -6.76
C ILE A 338 6.76 -22.68 -5.74
N ALA A 339 6.78 -24.00 -5.61
CA ALA A 339 7.75 -24.69 -4.75
C ALA A 339 9.19 -24.26 -5.02
N GLY A 340 9.87 -23.76 -4.01
CA GLY A 340 11.24 -23.24 -4.16
C GLY A 340 11.69 -22.38 -2.98
N PRO A 341 12.87 -21.76 -3.06
CA PRO A 341 13.45 -21.03 -1.95
C PRO A 341 12.67 -19.74 -1.58
N THR A 342 11.87 -19.24 -2.49
CA THR A 342 11.04 -18.03 -2.30
C THR A 342 9.61 -18.32 -1.87
N SER A 343 9.21 -19.59 -1.72
CA SER A 343 7.90 -19.98 -1.18
C SER A 343 8.00 -20.35 0.30
N PRO A 344 6.92 -20.23 1.09
CA PRO A 344 6.95 -20.58 2.49
C PRO A 344 7.37 -22.04 2.71
N GLY A 345 8.49 -22.25 3.41
CA GLY A 345 9.04 -23.59 3.67
C GLY A 345 9.35 -24.41 2.41
N GLY A 346 9.58 -23.79 1.27
CA GLY A 346 9.82 -24.47 -0.01
C GLY A 346 8.58 -25.17 -0.59
N THR A 347 7.40 -24.92 -0.06
CA THR A 347 6.15 -25.62 -0.37
C THR A 347 5.47 -25.08 -1.62
N ASP A 348 4.78 -25.94 -2.35
CA ASP A 348 3.87 -25.54 -3.45
C ASP A 348 2.58 -24.96 -2.87
N TYR A 349 2.52 -23.65 -2.80
CA TYR A 349 1.35 -22.94 -2.25
C TYR A 349 0.14 -22.96 -3.19
N TYR A 350 0.30 -23.16 -4.49
CA TYR A 350 -0.84 -23.40 -5.36
C TYR A 350 -1.62 -24.65 -4.92
N LYS A 351 -0.89 -25.75 -4.68
CA LYS A 351 -1.50 -26.99 -4.15
C LYS A 351 -2.07 -26.80 -2.73
N ALA A 352 -1.40 -26.03 -1.89
CA ALA A 352 -1.88 -25.75 -0.54
C ALA A 352 -3.22 -24.98 -0.58
N PHE A 353 -3.36 -23.97 -1.44
CA PHE A 353 -4.62 -23.25 -1.65
C PHE A 353 -5.70 -24.16 -2.26
N GLN A 354 -5.36 -25.01 -3.26
CA GLN A 354 -6.29 -25.99 -3.83
C GLN A 354 -6.81 -26.96 -2.75
N ALA A 355 -5.93 -27.44 -1.87
CA ALA A 355 -6.31 -28.33 -0.76
C ALA A 355 -7.27 -27.65 0.23
N LYS A 356 -7.23 -26.30 0.34
CA LYS A 356 -8.18 -25.50 1.11
C LYS A 356 -9.45 -25.13 0.32
N GLY A 357 -9.64 -25.69 -0.86
CA GLY A 357 -10.85 -25.56 -1.67
C GLY A 357 -10.90 -24.35 -2.60
N TYR A 358 -9.76 -23.69 -2.86
CA TYR A 358 -9.69 -22.64 -3.86
C TYR A 358 -9.67 -23.18 -5.28
N ASN A 359 -10.33 -22.47 -6.20
CA ASN A 359 -10.03 -22.54 -7.60
C ASN A 359 -8.78 -21.70 -7.88
N VAL A 360 -7.77 -22.28 -8.52
CA VAL A 360 -6.53 -21.58 -8.87
C VAL A 360 -6.51 -21.31 -10.37
N VAL A 361 -6.27 -20.05 -10.75
CA VAL A 361 -6.22 -19.58 -12.14
C VAL A 361 -4.95 -18.77 -12.40
N TYR A 362 -4.43 -18.84 -13.64
CA TYR A 362 -3.12 -18.32 -13.99
C TYR A 362 -3.13 -17.30 -15.13
N ASN A 363 -4.27 -17.08 -15.77
CA ASN A 363 -4.41 -16.18 -16.90
C ASN A 363 -5.83 -15.61 -16.98
N ASN A 364 -6.05 -14.62 -17.85
CA ASN A 364 -7.35 -13.98 -17.99
C ASN A 364 -8.43 -14.96 -18.53
N THR A 365 -8.09 -15.79 -19.48
CA THR A 365 -9.02 -16.82 -20.00
C THR A 365 -9.54 -17.71 -18.87
N GLY A 366 -8.65 -18.23 -18.03
CA GLY A 366 -9.01 -19.02 -16.85
C GLY A 366 -9.81 -18.21 -15.81
N LEU A 367 -9.46 -16.94 -15.60
CA LEU A 367 -10.18 -16.05 -14.70
C LEU A 367 -11.63 -15.85 -15.14
N GLN A 368 -11.88 -15.62 -16.44
CA GLN A 368 -13.24 -15.45 -16.94
C GLN A 368 -14.07 -16.75 -16.87
N ALA A 369 -13.42 -17.89 -17.08
CA ALA A 369 -14.08 -19.20 -17.08
C ALA A 369 -14.39 -19.76 -15.68
N VAL A 370 -13.70 -19.28 -14.64
CA VAL A 370 -13.85 -19.83 -13.28
C VAL A 370 -15.25 -19.56 -12.71
N LYS A 371 -15.83 -20.56 -12.03
CA LYS A 371 -17.12 -20.42 -11.36
C LYS A 371 -17.00 -19.57 -10.09
N ASN A 372 -18.05 -18.83 -9.78
CA ASN A 372 -18.09 -17.84 -8.67
C ASN A 372 -18.47 -18.45 -7.32
N ASP A 373 -18.72 -19.74 -7.21
CA ASP A 373 -19.25 -20.43 -6.03
C ASP A 373 -18.18 -20.82 -4.99
N LYS A 374 -16.91 -20.84 -5.39
CA LYS A 374 -15.76 -21.17 -4.54
C LYS A 374 -14.85 -19.96 -4.31
N LYS A 375 -13.95 -20.06 -3.34
CA LYS A 375 -12.82 -19.17 -3.21
C LYS A 375 -11.93 -19.25 -4.46
N VAL A 376 -11.33 -18.13 -4.86
CA VAL A 376 -10.49 -18.08 -6.06
C VAL A 376 -9.14 -17.43 -5.74
N LEU A 377 -8.08 -18.12 -6.10
CA LEU A 377 -6.71 -17.61 -6.17
C LEU A 377 -6.35 -17.39 -7.64
N GLY A 378 -6.03 -16.17 -8.03
CA GLY A 378 -5.58 -15.82 -9.38
C GLY A 378 -4.22 -15.14 -9.32
N ILE A 379 -3.18 -15.81 -9.81
CA ILE A 379 -1.82 -15.27 -9.89
C ILE A 379 -1.42 -15.26 -11.36
N PHE A 380 -1.14 -14.07 -11.89
CA PHE A 380 -1.11 -13.85 -13.33
C PHE A 380 0.27 -13.49 -13.89
N SER A 381 1.26 -13.32 -13.03
CA SER A 381 2.65 -13.04 -13.39
C SER A 381 3.60 -13.58 -12.33
N LYS A 382 4.85 -13.85 -12.73
CA LYS A 382 5.91 -14.29 -11.80
C LYS A 382 6.19 -13.24 -10.71
N SER A 383 6.25 -11.97 -11.09
CA SER A 383 6.44 -10.82 -10.20
C SER A 383 5.25 -9.86 -10.33
N ASN A 384 5.46 -8.54 -10.37
CA ASN A 384 4.39 -7.56 -10.63
C ASN A 384 3.72 -7.83 -11.98
N MET A 385 2.45 -7.46 -12.12
CA MET A 385 1.72 -7.60 -13.37
C MET A 385 2.20 -6.60 -14.43
N ALA A 386 1.97 -6.94 -15.69
CA ALA A 386 2.26 -6.06 -16.81
C ALA A 386 1.41 -4.79 -16.75
N LYS A 387 1.99 -3.67 -17.19
CA LYS A 387 1.34 -2.36 -17.17
C LYS A 387 0.25 -2.27 -18.24
N TRP A 388 -0.74 -1.39 -18.02
CA TRP A 388 -1.85 -1.21 -18.96
C TRP A 388 -1.34 -0.89 -20.38
N ILE A 389 -0.40 0.06 -20.51
CA ILE A 389 0.19 0.42 -21.82
C ILE A 389 0.82 -0.80 -22.50
N ASP A 390 1.55 -1.64 -21.76
CA ASP A 390 2.20 -2.84 -22.33
C ASP A 390 1.18 -3.94 -22.67
N ARG A 391 0.07 -4.04 -21.93
CA ARG A 391 -0.98 -5.03 -22.25
C ARG A 391 -1.86 -4.60 -23.41
N LYS A 392 -2.12 -3.31 -23.58
CA LYS A 392 -3.15 -2.79 -24.48
C LYS A 392 -2.59 -2.05 -25.70
N ILE A 393 -1.53 -1.28 -25.52
CA ILE A 393 -0.97 -0.43 -26.58
C ILE A 393 0.26 -1.10 -27.22
N TYR A 394 1.14 -1.70 -26.43
CA TYR A 394 2.37 -2.34 -26.88
C TYR A 394 2.47 -3.82 -26.46
N PRO A 395 1.51 -4.69 -26.86
CA PRO A 395 1.45 -6.08 -26.37
C PRO A 395 2.65 -6.94 -26.76
N ALA A 396 3.47 -6.48 -27.70
CA ALA A 396 4.74 -7.11 -28.00
C ALA A 396 5.71 -7.13 -26.81
N ASN A 397 5.58 -6.17 -25.88
CA ASN A 397 6.41 -6.05 -24.68
C ASN A 397 6.18 -7.21 -23.69
N LEU A 398 5.07 -7.94 -23.79
CA LEU A 398 4.80 -9.10 -22.95
C LEU A 398 5.56 -10.36 -23.40
N ARG A 399 6.23 -10.31 -24.54
CA ARG A 399 6.97 -11.44 -25.09
C ARG A 399 8.42 -11.47 -24.59
N ASN A 400 9.00 -12.66 -24.50
CA ASN A 400 10.37 -12.92 -24.03
C ASN A 400 10.64 -12.53 -22.57
N GLN A 401 9.59 -12.34 -21.76
CA GLN A 401 9.68 -11.98 -20.34
C GLN A 401 9.94 -13.21 -19.44
N LYS A 402 9.60 -14.41 -19.90
CA LYS A 402 9.72 -15.68 -19.14
C LYS A 402 9.12 -15.56 -17.73
N ASN A 403 7.99 -14.90 -17.65
CA ASN A 403 7.32 -14.51 -16.42
C ASN A 403 6.01 -15.27 -16.16
N SER A 404 5.85 -16.45 -16.77
CA SER A 404 4.69 -17.31 -16.56
C SER A 404 4.45 -17.61 -15.08
N PRO A 405 3.21 -17.47 -14.59
CA PRO A 405 2.86 -17.76 -13.21
C PRO A 405 2.94 -19.26 -12.85
N THR A 406 3.09 -20.14 -13.83
CA THR A 406 3.27 -21.58 -13.61
C THR A 406 4.75 -21.97 -13.45
N GLY A 407 5.70 -21.06 -13.71
CA GLY A 407 7.13 -21.33 -13.62
C GLY A 407 7.70 -22.18 -14.75
N ASP A 408 6.95 -22.37 -15.83
CA ASP A 408 7.33 -23.22 -17.00
C ASP A 408 8.30 -22.53 -17.98
N GLY A 409 8.71 -21.29 -17.68
CA GLY A 409 9.63 -20.51 -18.51
C GLY A 409 8.99 -19.88 -19.76
N THR A 410 7.68 -19.95 -19.90
CA THR A 410 6.92 -19.26 -20.94
C THR A 410 6.58 -17.82 -20.53
N ASP A 411 5.93 -17.07 -21.41
CA ASP A 411 5.53 -15.69 -21.18
C ASP A 411 4.08 -15.61 -20.66
N ALA A 412 3.84 -14.74 -19.71
CA ALA A 412 2.49 -14.41 -19.23
C ALA A 412 1.83 -13.37 -20.16
N VAL A 413 1.43 -13.77 -21.38
CA VAL A 413 0.84 -12.85 -22.37
C VAL A 413 -0.66 -12.63 -22.17
N ASP A 414 -1.38 -13.59 -21.58
CA ASP A 414 -2.83 -13.50 -21.30
C ASP A 414 -3.08 -13.04 -19.86
N GLN A 415 -2.54 -11.86 -19.49
CA GLN A 415 -2.77 -11.27 -18.17
C GLN A 415 -4.08 -10.47 -18.16
N PRO A 416 -4.92 -10.60 -17.09
CA PRO A 416 -6.03 -9.69 -16.87
C PRO A 416 -5.52 -8.31 -16.48
N GLY A 417 -6.33 -7.27 -16.68
CA GLY A 417 -6.13 -5.96 -16.08
C GLY A 417 -6.82 -5.81 -14.72
N LEU A 418 -6.66 -4.64 -14.11
CA LEU A 418 -7.34 -4.32 -12.86
C LEU A 418 -8.85 -4.44 -13.01
N LYS A 419 -9.40 -4.00 -14.13
CA LYS A 419 -10.83 -4.05 -14.44
C LYS A 419 -11.37 -5.50 -14.47
N GLU A 420 -10.74 -6.37 -15.22
CA GLU A 420 -11.17 -7.77 -15.36
C GLU A 420 -11.10 -8.49 -14.01
N MET A 421 -10.04 -8.27 -13.24
CA MET A 421 -9.87 -8.84 -11.89
C MET A 421 -10.93 -8.32 -10.93
N THR A 422 -11.17 -7.02 -10.90
CA THR A 422 -12.11 -6.37 -9.98
C THR A 422 -13.55 -6.81 -10.24
N LEU A 423 -13.99 -6.83 -11.50
CA LEU A 423 -15.34 -7.26 -11.84
C LEU A 423 -15.56 -8.75 -11.50
N LYS A 424 -14.59 -9.61 -11.78
CA LYS A 424 -14.67 -11.02 -11.40
C LYS A 424 -14.68 -11.21 -9.88
N ALA A 425 -13.91 -10.42 -9.14
CA ALA A 425 -13.91 -10.44 -7.68
C ALA A 425 -15.28 -10.06 -7.11
N ILE A 426 -15.92 -9.01 -7.64
CA ILE A 426 -17.30 -8.64 -7.26
C ILE A 426 -18.25 -9.81 -7.46
N ASP A 427 -18.20 -10.48 -8.62
CA ASP A 427 -19.08 -11.62 -8.92
C ASP A 427 -18.89 -12.79 -7.95
N VAL A 428 -17.65 -13.13 -7.62
CA VAL A 428 -17.31 -14.18 -6.65
C VAL A 428 -17.84 -13.81 -5.27
N LEU A 429 -17.52 -12.62 -4.78
CA LEU A 429 -17.94 -12.16 -3.45
C LEU A 429 -19.45 -12.06 -3.35
N GLN A 430 -20.12 -11.51 -4.37
CA GLN A 430 -21.58 -11.40 -4.42
C GLN A 430 -22.25 -12.78 -4.43
N THR A 431 -21.70 -13.76 -5.13
CA THR A 431 -22.22 -15.12 -5.15
C THR A 431 -22.07 -15.79 -3.78
N ARG A 432 -20.92 -15.62 -3.15
CA ARG A 432 -20.59 -16.27 -1.88
C ARG A 432 -21.37 -15.71 -0.68
N GLN A 433 -21.67 -14.40 -0.69
CA GLN A 433 -22.43 -13.78 0.39
C GLN A 433 -23.94 -14.13 0.37
N LYS A 434 -24.50 -14.56 -0.79
CA LYS A 434 -25.95 -14.75 -0.99
C LYS A 434 -26.62 -15.64 0.08
N LYS A 435 -25.96 -16.72 0.48
CA LYS A 435 -26.54 -17.66 1.46
C LYS A 435 -26.80 -17.05 2.84
N LYS A 436 -25.97 -16.09 3.26
CA LYS A 436 -26.02 -15.45 4.58
C LYS A 436 -26.51 -13.99 4.51
N ASN A 437 -26.60 -13.42 3.32
CA ASN A 437 -26.93 -12.02 3.06
C ASN A 437 -26.09 -11.02 3.86
N THR A 438 -24.81 -11.33 4.03
CA THR A 438 -23.87 -10.58 4.89
C THR A 438 -23.37 -9.30 4.23
N GLY A 439 -23.33 -9.24 2.90
CA GLY A 439 -22.50 -8.33 2.13
C GLY A 439 -21.06 -8.81 2.09
N TRP A 440 -20.16 -7.97 1.53
CA TRP A 440 -18.76 -8.28 1.33
C TRP A 440 -17.88 -7.03 1.51
N PHE A 441 -16.61 -7.28 1.78
CA PHE A 441 -15.56 -6.27 1.80
C PHE A 441 -14.50 -6.60 0.75
N MET A 442 -14.11 -5.61 -0.06
CA MET A 442 -13.10 -5.80 -1.09
C MET A 442 -12.19 -4.58 -1.21
N MET A 443 -10.90 -4.82 -1.31
CA MET A 443 -9.88 -3.87 -1.72
C MET A 443 -9.46 -4.17 -3.15
N SER A 444 -9.27 -3.11 -3.98
CA SER A 444 -8.77 -3.19 -5.34
C SER A 444 -7.73 -2.10 -5.58
N GLU A 445 -6.51 -2.48 -5.90
CA GLU A 445 -5.35 -1.60 -5.95
C GLU A 445 -4.72 -1.50 -7.34
N ALA A 446 -4.53 -0.26 -7.79
CA ALA A 446 -3.67 0.10 -8.91
C ALA A 446 -2.25 0.38 -8.37
N ALA A 447 -1.50 -0.65 -8.04
CA ALA A 447 -0.20 -0.56 -7.41
C ALA A 447 0.90 -0.03 -8.35
N SER A 448 0.68 -0.11 -9.66
CA SER A 448 1.73 0.20 -10.62
C SER A 448 1.83 1.68 -10.96
N ILE A 449 0.95 2.52 -10.42
CA ILE A 449 1.14 3.99 -10.44
C ILE A 449 2.43 4.33 -9.72
N ASP A 450 2.57 3.92 -8.45
CA ASP A 450 3.75 4.11 -7.62
C ASP A 450 5.01 3.48 -8.22
N LYS A 451 4.93 2.19 -8.59
CA LYS A 451 6.08 1.44 -9.12
C LYS A 451 6.68 2.08 -10.37
N MET A 452 5.84 2.69 -11.21
CA MET A 452 6.30 3.39 -12.40
C MET A 452 6.81 4.79 -12.07
N MET A 453 6.31 5.42 -11.02
CA MET A 453 6.83 6.70 -10.53
C MET A 453 8.23 6.57 -9.93
N HIS A 454 8.56 5.46 -9.28
CA HIS A 454 9.90 5.20 -8.79
C HIS A 454 10.97 5.22 -9.89
N VAL A 455 10.64 4.70 -11.07
CA VAL A 455 11.52 4.73 -12.26
C VAL A 455 11.24 5.91 -13.19
N LEU A 456 10.44 6.88 -12.74
CA LEU A 456 10.08 8.09 -13.48
C LEU A 456 9.38 7.81 -14.84
N ASP A 457 8.68 6.70 -14.94
CA ASP A 457 7.90 6.30 -16.12
C ASP A 457 6.46 6.81 -16.02
N TYR A 458 6.29 8.10 -16.25
CA TYR A 458 5.01 8.80 -16.10
C TYR A 458 3.94 8.28 -17.05
N ASP A 459 4.32 7.90 -18.26
CA ASP A 459 3.39 7.40 -19.26
C ASP A 459 2.71 6.12 -18.76
N ARG A 460 3.49 5.20 -18.20
CA ARG A 460 2.93 3.98 -17.62
C ARG A 460 2.18 4.25 -16.33
N ALA A 461 2.67 5.14 -15.46
CA ALA A 461 1.98 5.53 -14.25
C ALA A 461 0.60 6.14 -14.54
N LEU A 462 0.51 7.07 -15.50
CA LEU A 462 -0.75 7.69 -15.92
C LEU A 462 -1.66 6.70 -16.64
N GLY A 463 -1.11 5.75 -17.40
CA GLY A 463 -1.88 4.65 -17.99
C GLY A 463 -2.56 3.75 -16.94
N GLU A 464 -1.86 3.42 -15.85
CA GLU A 464 -2.41 2.67 -14.71
C GLU A 464 -3.50 3.47 -13.99
N LEU A 465 -3.33 4.80 -13.84
CA LEU A 465 -4.34 5.67 -13.25
C LEU A 465 -5.61 5.70 -14.10
N LEU A 466 -5.48 5.78 -15.43
CA LEU A 466 -6.63 5.71 -16.34
C LEU A 466 -7.32 4.34 -16.28
N GLU A 467 -6.57 3.24 -16.14
CA GLU A 467 -7.16 1.92 -15.91
C GLU A 467 -7.91 1.85 -14.57
N LEU A 468 -7.40 2.51 -13.53
CA LEU A 468 -8.11 2.61 -12.24
C LEU A 468 -9.45 3.32 -12.42
N ASP A 469 -9.48 4.49 -13.08
CA ASP A 469 -10.71 5.24 -13.31
C ASP A 469 -11.73 4.45 -14.15
N ASP A 470 -11.26 3.76 -15.20
CA ASP A 470 -12.11 2.86 -16.00
C ASP A 470 -12.63 1.67 -15.18
N THR A 471 -11.81 1.15 -14.26
CA THR A 471 -12.23 0.08 -13.34
C THR A 471 -13.33 0.55 -12.40
N ILE A 472 -13.22 1.77 -11.85
CA ILE A 472 -14.25 2.38 -11.01
C ILE A 472 -15.55 2.53 -11.81
N ARG A 473 -15.48 3.08 -13.02
CA ARG A 473 -16.61 3.24 -13.92
C ARG A 473 -17.31 1.91 -14.23
N ALA A 474 -16.53 0.91 -14.60
CA ALA A 474 -17.04 -0.43 -14.92
C ALA A 474 -17.66 -1.11 -13.69
N SER A 475 -17.06 -0.93 -12.51
CA SER A 475 -17.58 -1.47 -11.24
C SER A 475 -18.92 -0.85 -10.86
N ILE A 476 -19.06 0.48 -11.00
CA ILE A 476 -20.33 1.18 -10.76
C ILE A 476 -21.40 0.68 -11.72
N ALA A 477 -21.09 0.56 -13.02
CA ALA A 477 -22.02 0.05 -14.01
C ALA A 477 -22.44 -1.41 -13.69
N HIS A 478 -21.49 -2.24 -13.28
CA HIS A 478 -21.74 -3.63 -12.91
C HIS A 478 -22.60 -3.74 -11.64
N LEU A 479 -22.30 -2.96 -10.60
CA LEU A 479 -23.08 -2.92 -9.37
C LEU A 479 -24.52 -2.44 -9.63
N LYS A 480 -24.73 -1.46 -10.51
CA LYS A 480 -26.07 -1.04 -10.96
C LYS A 480 -26.79 -2.18 -11.67
N LYS A 481 -26.11 -2.88 -12.58
CA LYS A 481 -26.67 -4.03 -13.33
C LYS A 481 -27.12 -5.16 -12.41
N ILE A 482 -26.39 -5.45 -11.33
CA ILE A 482 -26.74 -6.54 -10.39
C ILE A 482 -27.61 -6.06 -9.20
N GLY A 483 -28.00 -4.78 -9.16
CA GLY A 483 -28.89 -4.20 -8.13
C GLY A 483 -28.23 -3.98 -6.77
N GLU A 484 -26.90 -3.89 -6.70
CA GLU A 484 -26.15 -3.71 -5.43
C GLU A 484 -25.48 -2.34 -5.30
N TYR A 485 -25.67 -1.43 -6.25
CA TYR A 485 -25.05 -0.10 -6.21
C TYR A 485 -25.45 0.70 -4.97
N GLU A 486 -26.75 0.78 -4.69
CA GLU A 486 -27.30 1.53 -3.54
C GLU A 486 -26.96 0.88 -2.18
N ASN A 487 -26.45 -0.35 -2.20
CA ASN A 487 -26.03 -1.09 -1.01
C ASN A 487 -24.50 -1.01 -0.77
N THR A 488 -23.75 -0.41 -1.70
CA THR A 488 -22.29 -0.46 -1.72
C THR A 488 -21.69 0.92 -1.43
N LEU A 489 -20.89 1.01 -0.38
CA LEU A 489 -20.00 2.14 -0.16
C LEU A 489 -18.77 1.95 -1.05
N ILE A 490 -18.53 2.91 -1.93
CA ILE A 490 -17.34 2.97 -2.80
C ILE A 490 -16.45 4.09 -2.28
N VAL A 491 -15.20 3.77 -1.97
CA VAL A 491 -14.17 4.74 -1.55
C VAL A 491 -12.98 4.60 -2.48
N VAL A 492 -12.45 5.71 -2.98
CA VAL A 492 -11.26 5.78 -3.83
C VAL A 492 -10.27 6.73 -3.19
N THR A 493 -9.05 6.30 -2.98
CA THR A 493 -7.98 7.16 -2.45
C THR A 493 -6.62 6.69 -2.95
N ALA A 494 -5.58 7.46 -2.66
CA ALA A 494 -4.21 6.98 -2.67
C ALA A 494 -3.82 6.57 -1.24
N ASP A 495 -2.76 5.81 -1.11
CA ASP A 495 -2.15 5.47 0.18
C ASP A 495 -1.16 6.56 0.62
N HIS A 496 -0.41 7.14 -0.32
CA HIS A 496 0.47 8.29 -0.15
C HIS A 496 0.59 9.09 -1.46
N GLY A 497 1.36 10.16 -1.45
CA GLY A 497 1.76 10.91 -2.64
C GLY A 497 3.10 10.45 -3.18
N HIS A 498 3.42 10.89 -4.39
CA HIS A 498 4.71 10.64 -5.06
C HIS A 498 5.27 11.94 -5.65
N GLY A 499 6.55 11.93 -6.00
CA GLY A 499 7.27 13.10 -6.50
C GLY A 499 6.89 13.52 -7.92
N PHE A 500 5.60 13.59 -8.24
CA PHE A 500 5.10 14.03 -9.54
C PHE A 500 4.41 15.39 -9.45
N ASP A 501 4.90 16.32 -10.24
CA ASP A 501 4.21 17.56 -10.54
C ASP A 501 4.55 18.05 -11.96
N VAL A 502 3.80 19.00 -12.49
CA VAL A 502 4.03 19.59 -13.82
C VAL A 502 4.20 21.09 -13.69
N PHE A 503 5.38 21.58 -14.07
CA PHE A 503 5.76 22.98 -14.02
C PHE A 503 5.96 23.53 -15.43
N GLY A 504 4.90 23.85 -16.14
CA GLY A 504 4.93 24.33 -17.51
C GLY A 504 4.73 23.25 -18.55
N GLY A 505 4.80 23.62 -19.79
CA GLY A 505 4.68 22.73 -20.95
C GLY A 505 5.84 22.90 -21.92
N ALA A 506 6.03 21.95 -22.84
CA ALA A 506 7.09 22.01 -23.82
C ALA A 506 6.66 21.50 -25.19
N ASP A 507 7.15 22.15 -26.25
CA ASP A 507 7.03 21.64 -27.61
C ASP A 507 8.03 20.52 -27.85
N THR A 508 7.56 19.29 -27.86
CA THR A 508 8.42 18.10 -28.07
C THR A 508 9.09 18.10 -29.44
N LYS A 509 8.45 18.66 -30.47
CA LYS A 509 9.07 18.78 -31.79
C LYS A 509 10.20 19.81 -31.79
N TYR A 510 9.97 20.95 -31.13
CA TYR A 510 11.02 21.94 -30.94
C TYR A 510 12.20 21.36 -30.13
N LEU A 511 11.91 20.67 -29.04
CA LEU A 511 12.93 20.04 -28.19
C LEU A 511 13.74 19.01 -28.96
N ALA A 512 13.10 18.13 -29.72
CA ALA A 512 13.78 17.11 -30.53
C ALA A 512 14.70 17.71 -31.59
N ALA A 513 14.36 18.90 -32.11
CA ALA A 513 15.17 19.61 -33.10
C ALA A 513 16.38 20.35 -32.50
N GLN A 514 16.45 20.49 -31.17
CA GLN A 514 17.55 21.21 -30.53
C GLN A 514 18.71 20.28 -30.20
N THR A 515 19.92 20.66 -30.60
CA THR A 515 21.17 19.98 -30.26
C THR A 515 21.81 20.51 -28.96
N ASP A 516 21.36 21.67 -28.51
CA ASP A 516 21.90 22.38 -27.35
C ASP A 516 20.98 22.22 -26.14
N SER A 517 21.51 21.70 -25.05
CA SER A 517 20.75 21.46 -23.80
C SER A 517 20.18 22.73 -23.18
N ARG A 518 20.81 23.89 -23.38
CA ARG A 518 20.29 25.16 -22.88
C ARG A 518 19.06 25.61 -23.65
N LYS A 519 19.05 25.45 -24.98
CA LYS A 519 17.87 25.74 -25.80
C LYS A 519 16.74 24.77 -25.47
N LYS A 520 17.04 23.50 -25.22
CA LYS A 520 16.05 22.53 -24.74
C LYS A 520 15.40 22.99 -23.44
N ARG A 521 16.18 23.41 -22.46
CA ARG A 521 15.66 23.94 -21.19
C ARG A 521 14.83 25.21 -21.37
N ASN A 522 15.20 26.09 -22.30
CA ASN A 522 14.47 27.32 -22.55
C ASN A 522 13.11 27.09 -23.24
N ALA A 523 12.89 25.93 -23.84
CA ALA A 523 11.60 25.57 -24.45
C ALA A 523 10.60 25.03 -23.41
N ILE A 524 11.06 24.68 -22.23
CA ILE A 524 10.21 24.24 -21.11
C ILE A 524 9.39 25.45 -20.65
N GLY A 525 8.06 25.34 -20.67
CA GLY A 525 7.15 26.43 -20.28
C GLY A 525 6.41 27.09 -21.43
N VAL A 526 6.64 26.69 -22.68
CA VAL A 526 5.85 27.16 -23.81
C VAL A 526 4.51 26.43 -23.86
N TYR A 527 3.48 27.05 -23.33
CA TYR A 527 2.14 26.46 -23.16
C TYR A 527 1.47 26.03 -24.47
N GLU A 528 1.68 26.79 -25.53
CA GLU A 528 1.04 26.60 -26.86
C GLU A 528 1.29 25.22 -27.47
N SER A 529 2.37 24.55 -27.05
CA SER A 529 2.82 23.29 -27.61
C SER A 529 2.68 22.11 -26.64
N SER A 530 1.98 22.28 -25.55
CA SER A 530 1.87 21.25 -24.51
C SER A 530 1.23 19.93 -24.97
N GLY A 531 0.61 19.94 -26.18
CA GLY A 531 0.18 18.72 -26.87
C GLY A 531 -0.87 17.90 -26.12
N LEU A 532 -1.58 18.50 -25.16
CA LEU A 532 -2.74 17.89 -24.48
C LEU A 532 -3.86 17.51 -25.44
N SER A 533 -3.59 17.47 -26.73
CA SER A 533 -4.58 17.34 -27.79
C SER A 533 -4.39 16.09 -28.66
N GLY A 534 -3.94 14.98 -28.10
CA GLY A 534 -3.92 13.69 -28.81
C GLY A 534 -5.30 13.16 -29.21
N TYR A 535 -6.34 14.02 -29.15
CA TYR A 535 -7.70 13.63 -29.48
C TYR A 535 -8.01 13.87 -30.94
N THR A 536 -8.70 12.90 -31.53
CA THR A 536 -9.40 13.04 -32.79
C THR A 536 -10.84 13.44 -32.52
N VAL A 537 -11.32 14.46 -33.20
CA VAL A 537 -12.73 14.89 -33.14
C VAL A 537 -13.38 14.43 -34.44
N ALA A 538 -14.48 13.70 -34.35
CA ALA A 538 -15.28 13.31 -35.48
C ALA A 538 -16.49 14.25 -35.64
N PRO A 539 -16.96 14.55 -36.83
CA PRO A 539 -18.17 15.36 -37.04
C PRO A 539 -19.39 14.77 -36.34
N GLY A 540 -20.19 15.58 -35.67
CA GLY A 540 -21.57 15.21 -35.37
C GLY A 540 -22.12 15.40 -33.96
N SER A 541 -21.40 15.80 -32.89
CA SER A 541 -22.01 15.80 -31.55
C SER A 541 -21.56 16.85 -30.54
N LEU A 542 -20.65 17.73 -30.88
CA LEU A 542 -20.37 18.90 -30.06
C LEU A 542 -21.23 20.09 -30.52
N PRO A 543 -21.24 21.22 -29.82
CA PRO A 543 -21.98 22.42 -30.24
C PRO A 543 -21.68 22.90 -31.67
N ASN A 544 -20.53 22.52 -32.21
CA ASN A 544 -20.12 22.75 -33.62
C ASN A 544 -20.33 21.49 -34.50
N ASN A 545 -21.13 20.52 -34.03
CA ASN A 545 -21.44 19.27 -34.69
C ASN A 545 -20.28 18.25 -34.74
N ASP A 546 -19.32 18.32 -33.82
CA ASP A 546 -18.20 17.38 -33.70
C ASP A 546 -18.37 16.42 -32.50
N THR A 547 -17.79 15.23 -32.59
CA THR A 547 -17.78 14.23 -31.52
C THR A 547 -16.36 13.92 -31.12
N ILE A 548 -16.11 13.71 -29.82
CA ILE A 548 -14.85 13.14 -29.37
C ILE A 548 -14.82 11.65 -29.77
N VAL A 549 -13.77 11.27 -30.46
CA VAL A 549 -13.48 9.87 -30.78
C VAL A 549 -12.63 9.30 -29.63
N PHE A 550 -13.11 8.23 -29.02
CA PHE A 550 -12.40 7.52 -27.96
C PHE A 550 -11.54 6.39 -28.55
N GLY A 551 -10.52 5.96 -27.80
CA GLY A 551 -9.72 4.79 -28.13
C GLY A 551 -10.55 3.49 -28.06
N SER A 552 -10.01 2.41 -28.61
CA SER A 552 -10.63 1.07 -28.61
C SER A 552 -10.91 0.55 -27.18
N GLU A 553 -10.18 1.03 -26.19
CA GLU A 553 -10.32 0.64 -24.79
C GLU A 553 -11.49 1.34 -24.07
N GLY A 554 -12.13 2.30 -24.70
CA GLY A 554 -13.33 2.95 -24.19
C GLY A 554 -13.22 4.46 -23.97
N PRO A 555 -14.24 5.07 -23.35
CA PRO A 555 -14.35 6.52 -23.23
C PRO A 555 -13.32 7.17 -22.29
N ASN A 556 -12.62 6.40 -21.48
CA ASN A 556 -11.60 6.90 -20.56
C ASN A 556 -10.18 6.89 -21.16
N PHE A 557 -10.05 6.51 -22.43
CA PHE A 557 -8.74 6.36 -23.05
C PHE A 557 -8.64 7.21 -24.33
N PRO A 558 -7.48 7.82 -24.60
CA PRO A 558 -7.26 8.58 -25.84
C PRO A 558 -7.21 7.64 -27.04
N VAL A 559 -7.54 8.18 -28.24
CA VAL A 559 -7.42 7.44 -29.52
C VAL A 559 -5.97 7.05 -29.80
N GLN A 560 -5.05 7.96 -29.48
CA GLN A 560 -3.61 7.75 -29.62
C GLN A 560 -2.96 8.02 -28.27
N TRP A 561 -2.25 7.03 -27.76
CA TRP A 561 -1.39 7.22 -26.60
C TRP A 561 -0.08 7.85 -27.05
N ASN A 562 -0.11 9.15 -27.22
CA ASN A 562 1.05 9.94 -27.54
C ASN A 562 0.87 11.36 -26.93
N PRO A 563 0.84 11.45 -25.62
CA PRO A 563 0.79 12.76 -24.96
C PRO A 563 2.07 13.51 -25.28
N ARG A 564 1.94 14.62 -25.96
CA ARG A 564 3.06 15.50 -26.30
C ARG A 564 3.29 16.49 -25.19
N TYR A 565 3.61 15.99 -24.01
CA TYR A 565 4.05 16.86 -22.94
C TYR A 565 5.44 16.41 -22.53
N THR A 566 6.32 17.35 -22.41
CA THR A 566 7.53 17.19 -21.66
C THR A 566 7.29 17.90 -20.36
N TYR A 567 7.23 17.14 -19.32
CA TYR A 567 7.16 17.72 -18.00
C TYR A 567 8.46 18.48 -17.75
N ALA A 568 8.36 19.74 -17.41
CA ALA A 568 9.41 20.36 -16.66
C ALA A 568 9.46 19.61 -15.35
N ALA A 569 10.40 18.70 -15.26
CA ALA A 569 10.56 17.82 -14.13
C ALA A 569 10.87 18.61 -12.87
N GLY A 570 9.86 19.20 -12.32
CA GLY A 570 9.88 19.83 -11.01
C GLY A 570 9.71 18.78 -9.92
N PHE A 571 10.48 17.69 -10.03
CA PHE A 571 10.47 16.68 -9.01
C PHE A 571 11.30 17.17 -7.87
N GLY A 572 10.68 17.30 -6.73
CA GLY A 572 11.36 17.74 -5.54
C GLY A 572 12.49 16.81 -5.11
N ALA A 573 12.38 15.52 -5.47
CA ALA A 573 13.36 14.51 -5.11
C ALA A 573 13.39 13.36 -6.13
N ASN A 574 14.40 13.36 -6.96
CA ASN A 574 14.66 12.37 -8.00
C ASN A 574 16.18 12.21 -8.22
N PRO A 575 16.65 11.01 -8.63
CA PRO A 575 18.03 10.81 -9.03
C PRO A 575 18.33 11.52 -10.35
N ASP A 576 19.59 11.63 -10.71
CA ASP A 576 20.01 12.01 -12.04
C ASP A 576 19.35 11.09 -13.07
N HIS A 577 18.75 11.68 -14.11
CA HIS A 577 18.03 10.89 -15.13
C HIS A 577 18.01 11.60 -16.48
N ARG A 578 17.44 10.92 -17.48
CA ARG A 578 17.17 11.52 -18.79
C ARG A 578 15.68 11.58 -19.04
N GLU A 579 15.19 12.72 -19.50
CA GLU A 579 13.84 12.86 -20.00
C GLU A 579 13.79 12.67 -21.52
N GLY A 580 12.85 11.85 -21.96
CA GLY A 580 12.60 11.62 -23.38
C GLY A 580 11.61 12.61 -23.96
N TYR A 581 11.49 12.57 -25.29
CA TYR A 581 10.54 13.41 -26.06
C TYR A 581 9.32 12.63 -26.52
N ALA A 582 9.32 11.34 -26.30
CA ALA A 582 8.25 10.44 -26.69
C ALA A 582 8.15 9.29 -25.69
N ILE A 583 7.01 8.62 -25.69
CA ILE A 583 6.76 7.44 -24.86
C ILE A 583 7.79 6.36 -25.20
N ASN A 584 8.35 5.73 -24.17
CA ASN A 584 9.14 4.52 -24.36
C ASN A 584 8.19 3.35 -24.70
N THR A 585 8.21 2.95 -25.98
CA THR A 585 7.30 1.94 -26.52
C THR A 585 7.76 0.51 -26.27
N THR A 586 8.99 0.30 -25.79
CA THR A 586 9.60 -1.04 -25.72
C THR A 586 9.70 -1.61 -24.32
N ASN A 587 9.91 -0.79 -23.31
CA ASN A 587 10.08 -1.23 -21.92
C ASN A 587 9.70 -0.11 -20.94
N PRO A 588 9.44 -0.42 -19.66
CA PRO A 588 9.46 0.58 -18.62
C PRO A 588 10.84 1.27 -18.55
N ARG A 589 10.86 2.48 -18.04
CA ARG A 589 12.10 3.20 -17.78
C ARG A 589 12.97 2.44 -16.78
N LEU A 590 14.27 2.73 -16.81
CA LEU A 590 15.26 2.06 -15.96
C LEU A 590 15.69 3.01 -14.84
N PRO A 591 15.82 2.52 -13.61
CA PRO A 591 16.34 3.32 -12.50
C PRO A 591 17.80 3.73 -12.77
N ALA A 592 18.27 4.75 -12.07
CA ALA A 592 19.69 5.05 -11.98
C ALA A 592 20.48 3.82 -11.52
N LYS A 593 21.75 3.75 -11.83
CA LYS A 593 22.60 2.63 -11.40
C LYS A 593 23.88 3.14 -10.75
N PRO A 594 24.44 2.39 -9.79
CA PRO A 594 25.65 2.80 -9.11
C PRO A 594 26.85 2.85 -10.06
N ASP A 595 27.71 3.82 -9.87
CA ASP A 595 29.04 3.92 -10.45
C ASP A 595 30.08 3.13 -9.63
N ALA A 596 31.37 3.35 -9.93
CA ALA A 596 32.46 2.68 -9.23
C ALA A 596 32.63 3.12 -7.76
N THR A 597 32.10 4.27 -7.38
CA THR A 597 32.12 4.80 -5.99
C THR A 597 30.91 4.38 -5.18
N GLY A 598 29.88 3.83 -5.83
CA GLY A 598 28.60 3.46 -5.23
C GLY A 598 27.50 4.52 -5.40
N ASP A 599 27.85 5.68 -5.95
CA ASP A 599 26.87 6.74 -6.22
C ASP A 599 26.01 6.40 -7.44
N ASN A 600 24.71 6.61 -7.32
CA ASN A 600 23.79 6.37 -8.42
C ASN A 600 23.89 7.46 -9.47
N GLN A 601 24.10 7.05 -10.69
CA GLN A 601 24.23 7.91 -11.87
C GLN A 601 23.14 7.59 -12.88
N VAL A 602 22.93 8.49 -13.83
CA VAL A 602 22.05 8.25 -14.97
C VAL A 602 22.37 6.89 -15.61
N ASN A 603 21.34 6.05 -15.78
CA ASN A 603 21.49 4.82 -16.55
C ASN A 603 21.62 5.19 -18.04
N PRO A 604 22.77 4.93 -18.69
CA PRO A 604 22.98 5.34 -20.08
C PRO A 604 22.07 4.61 -21.07
N SER A 605 21.44 3.50 -20.66
CA SER A 605 20.44 2.79 -21.48
C SER A 605 19.02 3.31 -21.31
N ASP A 606 18.79 4.24 -20.35
CA ASP A 606 17.50 4.87 -20.14
C ASP A 606 17.39 6.15 -20.95
N GLN A 607 16.44 6.22 -21.87
CA GLN A 607 16.21 7.40 -22.72
C GLN A 607 17.51 7.95 -23.36
N PRO A 608 18.27 7.16 -24.16
CA PRO A 608 19.59 7.54 -24.64
C PRO A 608 19.60 8.85 -25.46
N ASP A 609 18.50 9.15 -26.15
CA ASP A 609 18.30 10.37 -26.93
C ASP A 609 17.66 11.51 -26.11
N GLY A 610 17.38 11.27 -24.83
CA GLY A 610 16.79 12.25 -23.93
C GLY A 610 17.75 13.33 -23.49
N PHE A 611 17.23 14.42 -22.92
CA PHE A 611 18.05 15.43 -22.27
C PHE A 611 18.29 15.09 -20.80
N PHE A 612 19.48 15.44 -20.31
CA PHE A 612 19.87 15.19 -18.93
C PHE A 612 19.13 16.14 -17.98
N VAL A 613 18.61 15.57 -16.89
CA VAL A 613 18.03 16.29 -15.75
C VAL A 613 18.85 15.93 -14.52
N GLU A 614 19.43 16.93 -13.90
CA GLU A 614 20.19 16.80 -12.66
C GLU A 614 19.23 16.50 -11.50
N GLY A 615 19.53 15.47 -10.74
CA GLY A 615 18.74 15.04 -9.59
C GLY A 615 18.99 15.88 -8.35
N THR A 616 18.11 15.72 -7.36
CA THR A 616 18.18 16.41 -6.07
C THR A 616 18.33 15.43 -4.89
N LEU A 617 18.29 14.12 -5.15
CA LEU A 617 18.50 13.09 -4.14
C LEU A 617 19.99 12.88 -3.87
N PRO A 618 20.35 12.41 -2.65
CA PRO A 618 21.69 11.87 -2.39
C PRO A 618 22.06 10.76 -3.37
N GLY A 619 23.35 10.62 -3.68
CA GLY A 619 23.85 9.66 -4.67
C GLY A 619 23.56 8.18 -4.34
N ASP A 620 23.20 7.85 -3.11
CA ASP A 620 22.80 6.50 -2.69
C ASP A 620 21.34 6.15 -3.06
N GLN A 621 20.55 7.09 -3.60
CA GLN A 621 19.15 6.90 -3.95
C GLN A 621 18.98 6.66 -5.46
N PRO A 622 18.63 5.43 -5.90
CA PRO A 622 18.59 5.09 -7.32
C PRO A 622 17.26 5.43 -8.01
N GLN A 623 16.26 5.93 -7.29
CA GLN A 623 14.88 6.07 -7.80
C GLN A 623 14.15 7.28 -7.23
N GLY A 624 13.06 7.70 -7.87
CA GLY A 624 12.15 8.71 -7.33
C GLY A 624 11.51 8.23 -6.01
N VAL A 625 11.10 9.18 -5.17
CA VAL A 625 10.61 8.91 -3.81
C VAL A 625 9.21 9.47 -3.60
N HIS A 626 8.56 9.00 -2.54
CA HIS A 626 7.26 9.49 -2.10
C HIS A 626 7.33 10.96 -1.67
N SER A 627 6.19 11.64 -1.71
CA SER A 627 6.09 13.05 -1.32
C SER A 627 5.22 13.25 -0.08
N LEU A 628 5.57 14.26 0.71
CA LEU A 628 4.75 14.73 1.82
C LEU A 628 3.62 15.60 1.29
N GLN A 629 2.47 14.98 1.08
CA GLN A 629 1.26 15.70 0.69
C GLN A 629 0.01 14.95 1.15
N ASP A 630 -1.07 15.69 1.34
CA ASP A 630 -2.40 15.11 1.49
C ASP A 630 -2.85 14.53 0.14
N VAL A 631 -3.55 13.40 0.18
CA VAL A 631 -4.11 12.77 -1.02
C VAL A 631 -5.63 12.81 -1.00
N SER A 632 -6.23 12.86 -2.20
CA SER A 632 -7.69 12.93 -2.35
C SER A 632 -8.38 11.65 -1.92
N VAL A 633 -9.57 11.80 -1.34
CA VAL A 633 -10.48 10.71 -0.99
C VAL A 633 -11.82 10.99 -1.66
N PHE A 634 -12.19 10.17 -2.62
CA PHE A 634 -13.50 10.24 -3.27
C PHE A 634 -14.41 9.16 -2.70
N ALA A 635 -15.66 9.46 -2.47
CA ALA A 635 -16.59 8.47 -1.93
C ALA A 635 -18.00 8.61 -2.50
N ASN A 636 -18.66 7.46 -2.68
CA ASN A 636 -20.04 7.37 -3.16
C ASN A 636 -20.79 6.24 -2.46
N GLY A 637 -22.11 6.32 -2.43
CA GLY A 637 -22.98 5.33 -1.81
C GLY A 637 -23.25 5.57 -0.32
N PRO A 638 -23.86 4.60 0.37
CA PRO A 638 -24.35 4.77 1.75
C PRO A 638 -23.20 4.97 2.74
N GLY A 639 -23.22 6.10 3.45
CA GLY A 639 -22.20 6.51 4.42
C GLY A 639 -21.05 7.34 3.83
N SER A 640 -21.09 7.62 2.52
CA SER A 640 -20.05 8.37 1.82
C SER A 640 -19.93 9.83 2.28
N GLU A 641 -20.98 10.42 2.84
CA GLU A 641 -21.00 11.77 3.39
C GLU A 641 -19.96 12.01 4.50
N ALA A 642 -19.55 10.93 5.17
CA ALA A 642 -18.52 10.98 6.21
C ALA A 642 -17.11 11.29 5.68
N PHE A 643 -16.88 11.13 4.38
CA PHE A 643 -15.55 11.27 3.77
C PHE A 643 -15.22 12.70 3.30
N ARG A 644 -16.08 13.68 3.59
CA ARG A 644 -15.81 15.10 3.32
C ARG A 644 -14.81 15.69 4.29
N GLY A 645 -14.07 16.70 3.83
CA GLY A 645 -13.14 17.49 4.66
C GLY A 645 -11.71 16.95 4.66
N VAL A 646 -10.88 17.49 5.55
CA VAL A 646 -9.48 17.09 5.73
C VAL A 646 -9.35 16.35 7.04
N TYR A 647 -8.70 15.19 7.02
CA TYR A 647 -8.59 14.31 8.19
C TYR A 647 -7.35 13.41 8.08
N ASN A 648 -7.04 12.72 9.16
CA ASN A 648 -5.92 11.78 9.16
C ASN A 648 -6.30 10.45 8.45
N SER A 649 -5.34 9.77 7.83
CA SER A 649 -5.57 8.48 7.14
C SER A 649 -6.21 7.43 8.05
N VAL A 650 -5.91 7.45 9.35
CA VAL A 650 -6.55 6.55 10.34
C VAL A 650 -8.07 6.72 10.42
N ASP A 651 -8.59 7.90 10.10
CA ASP A 651 -10.04 8.15 10.14
C ASP A 651 -10.82 7.40 9.08
N ILE A 652 -10.18 7.00 7.96
CA ILE A 652 -10.81 6.19 6.92
C ILE A 652 -11.27 4.85 7.48
N PHE A 653 -10.45 4.18 8.29
CA PHE A 653 -10.84 2.97 9.01
C PHE A 653 -12.14 3.18 9.82
N PHE A 654 -12.19 4.23 10.62
CA PHE A 654 -13.35 4.51 11.47
C PHE A 654 -14.60 4.83 10.65
N LYS A 655 -14.46 5.61 9.57
CA LYS A 655 -15.57 5.95 8.65
C LYS A 655 -16.15 4.72 7.97
N ILE A 656 -15.30 3.79 7.50
CA ILE A 656 -15.73 2.51 6.91
C ILE A 656 -16.35 1.62 8.00
N ALA A 657 -15.72 1.53 9.17
CA ALA A 657 -16.22 0.74 10.29
C ALA A 657 -17.60 1.21 10.76
N ASP A 658 -17.84 2.53 10.80
CA ASP A 658 -19.13 3.12 11.13
C ASP A 658 -20.19 2.86 10.04
N ALA A 659 -19.82 2.96 8.76
CA ALA A 659 -20.74 2.62 7.66
C ALA A 659 -21.21 1.15 7.73
N LEU A 660 -20.32 0.27 8.19
CA LEU A 660 -20.61 -1.17 8.39
C LEU A 660 -21.14 -1.52 9.78
N ALA A 661 -21.16 -0.56 10.74
CA ALA A 661 -21.48 -0.75 12.16
C ALA A 661 -20.68 -1.89 12.82
N LEU A 662 -19.33 -1.86 12.64
CA LEU A 662 -18.44 -2.92 13.14
C LEU A 662 -18.09 -2.79 14.62
N GLY A 663 -18.24 -1.61 15.22
CA GLY A 663 -17.97 -1.38 16.64
C GLY A 663 -18.99 -2.10 17.53
N SER A 664 -18.54 -2.59 18.69
CA SER A 664 -19.42 -3.27 19.64
C SER A 664 -18.98 -3.08 21.09
N ASN A 665 -19.95 -2.88 21.95
CA ASN A 665 -19.76 -2.80 23.39
C ASN A 665 -19.54 -4.18 24.05
N SER A 666 -19.44 -5.25 23.27
CA SER A 666 -19.21 -6.63 23.73
C SER A 666 -17.94 -7.21 23.12
N ARG A 667 -17.26 -8.08 23.90
CA ARG A 667 -16.04 -8.78 23.47
C ARG A 667 -16.33 -9.93 22.49
N HIS A 668 -17.57 -10.42 22.49
CA HIS A 668 -17.95 -11.70 21.89
C HIS A 668 -19.09 -11.59 20.85
N HIS A 669 -19.01 -10.67 19.93
CA HIS A 669 -19.94 -10.66 18.77
C HIS A 669 -19.24 -10.20 17.52
#